data_9f5c1ad648b1982947d22a05659c9e0c
#
_entry.id   9f5c1ad648b1982947d22a05659c9e0c
#
_cell.length_a   1.000
_cell.length_b   1.000
_cell.length_c   1.000
_cell.angle_alpha   90.00
_cell.angle_beta   90.00
_cell.angle_gamma   90.00
#
_symmetry.space_group_name_H-M   'P 1'
#
loop_
_entity.id
_entity.type
_entity.pdbx_description
1 polymer ?
#
loop_
_entity_poly.entity_id
_entity_poly.type
_entity_poly.pdbx_seq_one_letter_code
_entity_poly.pdbx_strand_id
1 'polypeptide(L)'
;MSMPDVTAVHKPQQAPLGLDQQPLFELGLREVRAYARELWTDHNIHDPGITTLELLCYALTDLCYRACFSIEDLLAVADDNKRNMASQFFKARQALPNGPLTELDYRKLLIDVEGVRNAWIHPVEPAPYYADSIEGRLLLEDPGVPGIREVRLRGLYGALIEYQGEDPVPADKARILAAARVALQAHRNLCEDFIEVEAVEPQNFLLCAEVEIEPQAEAAETYAKILLAVQEHLAPGVPRRTRAEMLQRTKPDGSRWTDPELFDGPALARGFIDETELAAAELRSSIRLSDVISLIMDIEGVRAVRDIVIRAASGEGDTGSEPPAGSKWEVSVEPGKRSTLDAKNSRLILYKGNMPLPRGADALTRYQALKDEAEAKFHSRPIDDPQIPLGRFRAAAVYESVQKHFPAVYGIGDAALPAGAGPDREAQARQLEGYLLFFDQLLANSCAQLGEVRQLFSRDPDVERTYFSQKIGGMEALYLPGADGVVLETTTAMLVRRNRFLDHLIARFAERLPDDLEIQAALFGTTRAAVARAKCAFLGDTPRLGGERGLAYDYTLDPASGAAGTNVSGLERRLAHLIGLGAIAYEIYQEHDTDAIDEFRFRVRARHSGHIVLSSPLERRYASPEYALDNLGLALEAAQHPSGYRRRQDKSGKFYFSIVDGSGKVLAWQDQFFRTAAARDAAIEELMAIIAEHQGERLCVIENILLRPRAGAKDTFLPICAEPGCGEGCPGDDPYSYRLHVVLPAVAPRFRNMEFRRFAEEVIRQETPAHLLPKVCWVGDEEMTRIETAWAAWRALLAGTATANPAGKLAALAEALFEAKNVYPEPTLAACEAAEKFILGRSALGSTPPPG
;
A
#
# COMPACT_ATOMS: atom_id res chain seq x y z
N MET A 1 17.78 -13.80 12.60
CA MET A 1 19.18 -13.57 12.99
C MET A 1 19.40 -14.28 14.31
N SER A 2 20.11 -15.42 14.33
CA SER A 2 20.51 -16.03 15.59
C SER A 2 21.41 -15.02 16.32
N MET A 3 21.12 -14.76 17.58
CA MET A 3 22.02 -13.99 18.43
C MET A 3 23.43 -14.62 18.32
N PRO A 4 24.48 -13.83 18.08
CA PRO A 4 25.81 -14.37 18.18
C PRO A 4 25.98 -14.89 19.61
N ASP A 5 26.47 -16.09 19.74
CA ASP A 5 26.89 -16.65 21.03
C ASP A 5 27.88 -15.65 21.65
N VAL A 6 27.44 -14.92 22.66
CA VAL A 6 28.28 -13.97 23.38
C VAL A 6 29.22 -14.79 24.27
N THR A 7 30.35 -15.16 23.69
CA THR A 7 31.38 -15.93 24.37
C THR A 7 32.27 -15.07 25.32
N ALA A 8 32.18 -13.74 25.24
CA ALA A 8 32.91 -12.81 26.06
C ALA A 8 32.13 -11.51 26.29
N VAL A 9 32.18 -10.95 27.48
CA VAL A 9 31.69 -9.61 27.81
C VAL A 9 32.87 -8.65 27.67
N HIS A 10 32.78 -7.76 26.69
CA HIS A 10 33.79 -6.72 26.49
C HIS A 10 33.40 -5.46 27.24
N LYS A 11 34.36 -4.86 27.98
CA LYS A 11 34.13 -3.51 28.53
C LYS A 11 34.01 -2.51 27.36
N PRO A 12 32.93 -1.73 27.28
CA PRO A 12 32.81 -0.71 26.22
C PRO A 12 33.98 0.28 26.37
N GLN A 13 34.55 0.69 25.24
CA GLN A 13 35.67 1.66 25.22
C GLN A 13 35.23 3.02 25.75
N GLN A 14 33.96 3.39 25.61
CA GLN A 14 33.38 4.59 26.19
C GLN A 14 31.90 4.35 26.43
N ALA A 15 31.44 4.37 27.66
CA ALA A 15 30.01 4.29 28.00
C ALA A 15 29.37 5.66 27.66
N PRO A 16 28.10 5.68 27.18
CA PRO A 16 27.30 6.91 27.12
C PRO A 16 27.26 7.59 28.49
N LEU A 17 27.32 8.93 28.54
CA LEU A 17 27.37 9.72 29.77
C LEU A 17 26.27 9.29 30.78
N GLY A 18 25.08 9.00 30.31
CA GLY A 18 23.95 8.58 31.16
C GLY A 18 24.07 7.17 31.76
N LEU A 19 25.01 6.34 31.29
CA LEU A 19 25.23 4.97 31.77
C LEU A 19 26.47 4.89 32.69
N ASP A 20 27.16 5.99 32.92
CA ASP A 20 28.32 6.07 33.79
C ASP A 20 28.02 7.00 34.95
N GLN A 21 27.97 6.43 36.15
CA GLN A 21 27.62 7.16 37.39
C GLN A 21 28.65 8.24 37.72
N GLN A 22 29.94 7.99 37.51
CA GLN A 22 31.00 8.89 37.88
C GLN A 22 30.96 10.25 37.12
N PRO A 23 30.85 10.29 35.78
CA PRO A 23 30.68 11.53 35.07
C PRO A 23 29.40 12.29 35.42
N LEU A 24 28.29 11.56 35.69
CA LEU A 24 27.03 12.17 36.16
C LEU A 24 27.23 12.85 37.52
N PHE A 25 27.91 12.19 38.45
CA PHE A 25 28.22 12.73 39.75
C PHE A 25 29.13 13.98 39.65
N GLU A 26 30.18 13.92 38.84
CA GLU A 26 31.06 15.07 38.61
C GLU A 26 30.33 16.26 37.99
N LEU A 27 29.40 15.99 37.06
CA LEU A 27 28.51 17.00 36.49
C LEU A 27 27.62 17.61 37.56
N GLY A 28 26.93 16.76 38.35
CA GLY A 28 26.07 17.21 39.46
C GLY A 28 26.85 18.02 40.50
N LEU A 29 28.04 17.59 40.89
CA LEU A 29 28.88 18.31 41.81
C LEU A 29 29.35 19.66 41.27
N ARG A 30 29.62 19.75 40.00
CA ARG A 30 29.95 21.02 39.34
C ARG A 30 28.75 22.00 39.39
N GLU A 31 27.55 21.54 39.13
CA GLU A 31 26.34 22.37 39.21
C GLU A 31 26.05 22.81 40.64
N VAL A 32 26.17 21.91 41.64
CA VAL A 32 26.05 22.25 43.04
C VAL A 32 27.04 23.36 43.43
N ARG A 33 28.30 23.25 43.05
CA ARG A 33 29.31 24.29 43.29
C ARG A 33 29.00 25.62 42.59
N ALA A 34 28.38 25.56 41.42
CA ALA A 34 28.03 26.78 40.68
C ALA A 34 26.85 27.54 41.34
N TYR A 35 25.81 26.83 41.82
CA TYR A 35 24.57 27.44 42.33
C TYR A 35 24.50 27.58 43.88
N ALA A 36 25.22 26.72 44.64
CA ALA A 36 25.09 26.67 46.06
C ALA A 36 26.41 26.93 46.83
N ARG A 37 27.44 27.43 46.19
CA ARG A 37 28.81 27.61 46.70
C ARG A 37 28.89 28.28 48.06
N GLU A 38 28.05 29.24 48.37
CA GLU A 38 28.08 30.01 49.61
C GLU A 38 27.32 29.32 50.75
N LEU A 39 26.35 28.43 50.41
CA LEU A 39 25.48 27.77 51.41
C LEU A 39 25.87 26.32 51.66
N TRP A 40 26.46 25.66 50.67
CA TRP A 40 26.88 24.27 50.76
C TRP A 40 28.37 24.15 50.44
N THR A 41 29.14 24.05 51.50
CA THR A 41 30.59 24.09 51.42
C THR A 41 31.30 22.76 51.65
N ASP A 42 30.64 21.80 52.32
CA ASP A 42 31.12 20.43 52.54
C ASP A 42 30.68 19.54 51.39
N HIS A 43 31.60 19.02 50.59
CA HIS A 43 31.33 18.09 49.51
C HIS A 43 32.02 16.72 49.74
N ASN A 44 32.19 16.37 50.98
CA ASN A 44 32.77 15.08 51.33
C ASN A 44 31.71 13.98 51.28
N ILE A 45 32.17 12.73 51.24
CA ILE A 45 31.33 11.53 51.12
C ILE A 45 30.33 11.33 52.29
N HIS A 46 30.61 11.93 53.45
CA HIS A 46 29.74 11.85 54.62
C HIS A 46 28.66 12.95 54.67
N ASP A 47 28.66 13.87 53.72
CA ASP A 47 27.64 14.91 53.63
C ASP A 47 26.31 14.30 53.11
N PRO A 48 25.16 14.59 53.77
CA PRO A 48 23.87 14.04 53.34
C PRO A 48 23.45 14.45 51.96
N GLY A 49 23.82 15.66 51.54
CA GLY A 49 23.52 16.13 50.18
C GLY A 49 24.34 15.40 49.12
N ILE A 50 25.61 15.08 49.42
CA ILE A 50 26.46 14.29 48.54
C ILE A 50 25.93 12.85 48.44
N THR A 51 25.49 12.24 49.55
CA THR A 51 24.84 10.92 49.54
C THR A 51 23.58 10.94 48.64
N THR A 52 22.77 12.02 48.77
CA THR A 52 21.58 12.18 47.93
C THR A 52 21.96 12.30 46.47
N LEU A 53 22.97 13.11 46.10
CA LEU A 53 23.47 13.26 44.75
C LEU A 53 23.97 11.93 44.17
N GLU A 54 24.71 11.13 44.93
CA GLU A 54 25.18 9.80 44.51
C GLU A 54 24.03 8.87 44.13
N LEU A 55 23.00 8.82 45.01
CA LEU A 55 21.86 7.95 44.80
C LEU A 55 20.98 8.41 43.62
N LEU A 56 20.82 9.71 43.45
CA LEU A 56 20.14 10.26 42.27
C LEU A 56 20.90 9.97 40.97
N CYS A 57 22.23 10.07 40.99
CA CYS A 57 23.03 9.68 39.81
C CYS A 57 22.90 8.19 39.50
N TYR A 58 22.85 7.35 40.54
CA TYR A 58 22.61 5.90 40.38
C TYR A 58 21.22 5.67 39.74
N ALA A 59 20.17 6.30 40.25
CA ALA A 59 18.81 6.17 39.70
C ALA A 59 18.71 6.70 38.26
N LEU A 60 19.46 7.76 37.91
CA LEU A 60 19.53 8.25 36.53
C LEU A 60 20.23 7.24 35.62
N THR A 61 21.25 6.51 36.07
CA THR A 61 21.86 5.45 35.24
C THR A 61 20.89 4.30 34.98
N ASP A 62 20.02 3.93 35.93
CA ASP A 62 18.97 2.92 35.75
C ASP A 62 17.91 3.43 34.71
N LEU A 63 17.47 4.67 34.85
CA LEU A 63 16.54 5.27 33.88
C LEU A 63 17.14 5.33 32.48
N CYS A 64 18.42 5.76 32.35
CA CYS A 64 19.12 5.81 31.06
C CYS A 64 19.28 4.41 30.47
N TYR A 65 19.59 3.40 31.30
CA TYR A 65 19.64 2.01 30.85
C TYR A 65 18.31 1.54 30.26
N ARG A 66 17.18 1.85 30.90
CA ARG A 66 15.83 1.53 30.40
C ARG A 66 15.49 2.31 29.12
N ALA A 67 15.89 3.57 29.04
CA ALA A 67 15.70 4.39 27.84
C ALA A 67 16.50 3.88 26.63
N CYS A 68 17.56 3.08 26.86
CA CYS A 68 18.33 2.42 25.81
C CYS A 68 17.75 1.07 25.35
N PHE A 69 16.62 0.62 25.91
CA PHE A 69 15.94 -0.57 25.40
C PHE A 69 15.52 -0.36 23.95
N SER A 70 15.64 -1.41 23.16
CA SER A 70 15.16 -1.36 21.78
C SER A 70 13.66 -1.10 21.73
N ILE A 71 13.19 -0.52 20.64
CA ILE A 71 11.74 -0.24 20.48
C ILE A 71 10.92 -1.52 20.57
N GLU A 72 11.44 -2.64 20.06
CA GLU A 72 10.80 -3.93 20.12
C GLU A 72 10.63 -4.40 21.58
N ASP A 73 11.64 -4.17 22.44
CA ASP A 73 11.58 -4.50 23.88
C ASP A 73 10.57 -3.61 24.60
N LEU A 74 10.49 -2.32 24.25
CA LEU A 74 9.52 -1.37 24.83
C LEU A 74 8.08 -1.65 24.39
N LEU A 75 7.89 -2.22 23.20
CA LEU A 75 6.56 -2.61 22.68
C LEU A 75 6.12 -4.00 23.18
N ALA A 76 7.05 -4.82 23.67
CA ALA A 76 6.76 -6.18 24.13
C ALA A 76 5.89 -6.19 25.41
N VAL A 77 5.02 -7.19 25.52
CA VAL A 77 4.17 -7.43 26.70
C VAL A 77 4.52 -8.75 27.39
N ALA A 78 4.12 -8.88 28.66
CA ALA A 78 4.41 -10.09 29.45
C ALA A 78 3.64 -11.32 28.92
N ASP A 79 2.38 -11.12 28.57
CA ASP A 79 1.48 -12.18 28.14
C ASP A 79 1.15 -12.02 26.65
N ASP A 80 1.10 -13.13 25.92
CA ASP A 80 0.76 -13.22 24.49
C ASP A 80 1.54 -12.21 23.59
N ASN A 81 2.84 -12.09 23.84
CA ASN A 81 3.68 -11.12 23.16
C ASN A 81 3.72 -11.32 21.65
N LYS A 82 3.64 -12.56 21.15
CA LYS A 82 3.63 -12.86 19.72
C LYS A 82 2.43 -12.20 19.02
N ARG A 83 1.24 -12.32 19.61
CA ARG A 83 0.01 -11.70 19.10
C ARG A 83 0.08 -10.17 19.19
N ASN A 84 0.53 -9.64 20.34
CA ASN A 84 0.71 -8.21 20.52
C ASN A 84 1.63 -7.63 19.43
N MET A 85 2.82 -8.21 19.24
CA MET A 85 3.78 -7.70 18.26
C MET A 85 3.26 -7.83 16.82
N ALA A 86 2.52 -8.90 16.52
CA ALA A 86 1.88 -9.05 15.20
C ALA A 86 0.85 -7.94 14.92
N SER A 87 0.19 -7.39 15.95
CA SER A 87 -0.76 -6.28 15.79
C SER A 87 -0.11 -4.89 15.68
N GLN A 88 1.17 -4.76 16.10
CA GLN A 88 1.91 -3.48 16.08
C GLN A 88 2.58 -3.19 14.72
N PHE A 89 2.78 -4.18 13.87
CA PHE A 89 3.53 -4.05 12.64
C PHE A 89 2.72 -4.54 11.43
N PHE A 90 2.85 -3.84 10.32
CA PHE A 90 2.47 -4.41 9.03
C PHE A 90 3.51 -5.45 8.59
N LYS A 91 3.06 -6.51 7.96
CA LYS A 91 3.96 -7.47 7.30
C LYS A 91 4.63 -6.79 6.09
N ALA A 92 5.84 -7.21 5.73
CA ALA A 92 6.54 -6.70 4.55
C ALA A 92 5.67 -6.80 3.29
N ARG A 93 5.00 -7.93 3.13
CA ARG A 93 4.06 -8.21 2.05
C ARG A 93 2.86 -7.25 1.98
N GLN A 94 2.52 -6.58 3.09
CA GLN A 94 1.44 -5.60 3.14
C GLN A 94 1.92 -4.17 2.87
N ALA A 95 3.11 -3.83 3.40
CA ALA A 95 3.58 -2.44 3.44
C ALA A 95 4.55 -2.06 2.32
N LEU A 96 5.27 -3.03 1.75
CA LEU A 96 6.32 -2.76 0.76
C LEU A 96 5.87 -2.79 -0.70
N PRO A 97 4.88 -3.63 -1.12
CA PRO A 97 4.42 -3.60 -2.51
C PRO A 97 3.83 -2.24 -2.88
N ASN A 98 4.11 -1.78 -4.08
CA ASN A 98 3.62 -0.50 -4.61
C ASN A 98 2.79 -0.64 -5.90
N GLY A 99 2.35 -1.87 -6.21
CA GLY A 99 1.63 -2.19 -7.43
C GLY A 99 2.55 -2.24 -8.66
N PRO A 100 2.06 -2.66 -9.81
CA PRO A 100 2.83 -2.64 -11.05
C PRO A 100 2.91 -1.21 -11.59
N LEU A 101 4.13 -0.68 -11.76
CA LEU A 101 4.40 0.66 -12.29
C LEU A 101 5.16 0.62 -13.63
N THR A 102 5.91 -0.45 -13.87
CA THR A 102 6.74 -0.63 -15.05
C THR A 102 6.28 -1.82 -15.88
N GLU A 103 6.77 -1.92 -17.14
CA GLU A 103 6.52 -3.10 -17.97
C GLU A 103 7.03 -4.39 -17.30
N LEU A 104 8.17 -4.32 -16.60
CA LEU A 104 8.71 -5.46 -15.86
C LEU A 104 7.80 -5.87 -14.70
N ASP A 105 7.17 -4.93 -14.01
CA ASP A 105 6.22 -5.24 -12.94
C ASP A 105 4.96 -5.92 -13.47
N TYR A 106 4.42 -5.45 -14.59
CA TYR A 106 3.31 -6.13 -15.26
C TYR A 106 3.70 -7.53 -15.76
N ARG A 107 4.94 -7.71 -16.21
CA ARG A 107 5.45 -9.04 -16.55
C ARG A 107 5.53 -9.95 -15.33
N LYS A 108 6.04 -9.44 -14.16
CA LYS A 108 6.03 -10.20 -12.90
C LYS A 108 4.61 -10.61 -12.51
N LEU A 109 3.66 -9.67 -12.58
CA LEU A 109 2.25 -9.91 -12.28
C LEU A 109 1.66 -11.01 -13.16
N LEU A 110 1.92 -10.98 -14.47
CA LEU A 110 1.42 -11.98 -15.40
C LEU A 110 2.09 -13.36 -15.20
N ILE A 111 3.40 -13.38 -14.94
CA ILE A 111 4.13 -14.62 -14.64
C ILE A 111 3.57 -15.24 -13.34
N ASP A 112 3.08 -14.45 -12.39
CA ASP A 112 2.46 -14.95 -11.16
C ASP A 112 1.11 -15.63 -11.39
N VAL A 113 0.48 -15.46 -12.56
CA VAL A 113 -0.74 -16.19 -12.96
C VAL A 113 -0.41 -17.66 -13.22
N GLU A 114 -1.29 -18.57 -12.75
CA GLU A 114 -1.11 -20.01 -12.92
C GLU A 114 -1.18 -20.44 -14.38
N GLY A 115 -0.14 -21.15 -14.81
CA GLY A 115 0.01 -21.64 -16.18
C GLY A 115 0.73 -20.67 -17.11
N VAL A 116 1.16 -19.50 -16.62
CA VAL A 116 2.00 -18.57 -17.37
C VAL A 116 3.47 -18.86 -17.06
N ARG A 117 4.29 -19.04 -18.12
CA ARG A 117 5.74 -19.22 -18.05
C ARG A 117 6.48 -17.90 -18.19
N ASN A 118 6.09 -17.07 -19.16
CA ASN A 118 6.62 -15.74 -19.40
C ASN A 118 5.54 -14.86 -20.03
N ALA A 119 5.74 -13.54 -19.97
CA ALA A 119 4.84 -12.59 -20.60
C ALA A 119 5.62 -11.35 -21.06
N TRP A 120 5.11 -10.67 -22.06
CA TRP A 120 5.68 -9.43 -22.60
C TRP A 120 4.57 -8.39 -22.76
N ILE A 121 4.89 -7.17 -22.41
CA ILE A 121 4.00 -6.02 -22.58
C ILE A 121 4.55 -5.19 -23.73
N HIS A 122 3.69 -4.69 -24.57
CA HIS A 122 4.07 -3.80 -25.67
C HIS A 122 3.01 -2.71 -25.83
N PRO A 123 3.40 -1.50 -26.20
CA PRO A 123 2.45 -0.45 -26.55
C PRO A 123 1.68 -0.85 -27.81
N VAL A 124 0.38 -0.59 -27.81
CA VAL A 124 -0.49 -0.78 -28.99
C VAL A 124 -0.84 0.59 -29.55
N GLU A 125 -0.55 0.78 -30.82
CA GLU A 125 -0.96 1.97 -31.55
C GLU A 125 -2.24 1.65 -32.35
N PRO A 126 -3.43 2.02 -31.86
CA PRO A 126 -4.65 1.85 -32.63
C PRO A 126 -4.64 2.76 -33.88
N ALA A 127 -5.56 2.53 -34.80
CA ALA A 127 -5.74 3.42 -35.95
C ALA A 127 -5.88 4.88 -35.44
N PRO A 128 -5.21 5.83 -36.06
CA PRO A 128 -5.24 7.23 -35.66
C PRO A 128 -6.64 7.81 -35.81
N TYR A 129 -6.94 8.80 -34.98
CA TYR A 129 -8.05 9.72 -35.22
C TYR A 129 -7.52 10.98 -35.89
N TYR A 130 -8.43 11.79 -36.44
CA TYR A 130 -8.09 13.01 -37.16
C TYR A 130 -8.79 14.19 -36.48
N ALA A 131 -8.01 15.13 -35.97
CA ALA A 131 -8.52 16.33 -35.31
C ALA A 131 -8.78 17.44 -36.31
N ASP A 132 -10.03 17.83 -36.43
CA ASP A 132 -10.47 19.03 -37.10
C ASP A 132 -10.51 20.17 -36.08
N SER A 133 -9.42 20.95 -36.07
CA SER A 133 -9.29 22.06 -35.12
C SER A 133 -10.19 23.25 -35.46
N ILE A 134 -10.77 23.28 -36.65
CA ILE A 134 -11.69 24.35 -37.08
C ILE A 134 -13.10 24.07 -36.55
N GLU A 135 -13.56 22.84 -36.73
CA GLU A 135 -14.88 22.39 -36.28
C GLU A 135 -14.89 21.91 -34.82
N GLY A 136 -13.72 21.75 -34.18
CA GLY A 136 -13.58 21.27 -32.80
C GLY A 136 -14.01 19.81 -32.59
N ARG A 137 -13.81 18.95 -33.59
CA ARG A 137 -14.24 17.55 -33.57
C ARG A 137 -13.16 16.58 -34.03
N LEU A 138 -13.29 15.33 -33.60
CA LEU A 138 -12.47 14.21 -34.06
C LEU A 138 -13.21 13.44 -35.17
N LEU A 139 -12.44 12.87 -36.09
CA LEU A 139 -12.91 12.06 -37.19
C LEU A 139 -12.18 10.71 -37.22
N LEU A 140 -12.84 9.66 -37.73
CA LEU A 140 -12.26 8.33 -37.91
C LEU A 140 -11.33 8.24 -39.11
N GLU A 141 -11.61 9.00 -40.15
CA GLU A 141 -10.90 8.96 -41.43
C GLU A 141 -10.35 10.34 -41.76
N ASP A 142 -9.19 10.38 -42.43
CA ASP A 142 -8.61 11.62 -42.90
C ASP A 142 -9.47 12.18 -44.06
N PRO A 143 -10.09 13.36 -43.88
CA PRO A 143 -10.88 13.97 -44.96
C PRO A 143 -10.00 14.59 -46.08
N GLY A 144 -8.66 14.57 -45.94
CA GLY A 144 -7.73 15.09 -46.93
C GLY A 144 -7.75 16.62 -47.10
N VAL A 145 -8.24 17.37 -46.08
CA VAL A 145 -8.30 18.83 -46.13
C VAL A 145 -7.24 19.48 -45.27
N PRO A 146 -6.73 20.67 -45.60
CA PRO A 146 -5.76 21.37 -44.77
C PRO A 146 -6.33 21.71 -43.38
N GLY A 147 -5.49 21.59 -42.34
CA GLY A 147 -5.90 21.90 -40.95
C GLY A 147 -6.28 20.68 -40.11
N ILE A 148 -6.33 19.52 -40.72
CA ILE A 148 -6.52 18.24 -40.01
C ILE A 148 -5.18 17.76 -39.44
N ARG A 149 -5.20 17.26 -38.19
CA ARG A 149 -4.03 16.66 -37.54
C ARG A 149 -4.30 15.23 -37.16
N GLU A 150 -3.31 14.38 -37.38
CA GLU A 150 -3.35 13.00 -36.91
C GLU A 150 -3.18 12.93 -35.40
N VAL A 151 -4.05 12.19 -34.72
CA VAL A 151 -4.04 11.97 -33.28
C VAL A 151 -3.92 10.47 -32.97
N ARG A 152 -2.83 10.09 -32.35
CA ARG A 152 -2.59 8.72 -31.89
C ARG A 152 -2.77 8.62 -30.39
N LEU A 153 -3.66 7.74 -29.94
CA LEU A 153 -3.89 7.50 -28.53
C LEU A 153 -2.66 6.83 -27.89
N ARG A 154 -2.37 7.24 -26.65
CA ARG A 154 -1.31 6.69 -25.81
C ARG A 154 -1.92 6.06 -24.55
N GLY A 155 -1.13 5.25 -23.85
CA GLY A 155 -1.59 4.54 -22.64
C GLY A 155 -2.37 3.26 -22.96
N LEU A 156 -2.23 2.72 -24.19
CA LEU A 156 -2.84 1.46 -24.61
C LEU A 156 -1.77 0.41 -24.80
N TYR A 157 -1.96 -0.74 -24.18
CA TYR A 157 -0.99 -1.83 -24.13
C TYR A 157 -1.59 -3.15 -24.59
N GLY A 158 -0.72 -4.01 -25.12
CA GLY A 158 -0.97 -5.42 -25.39
C GLY A 158 -0.10 -6.29 -24.52
N ALA A 159 -0.56 -7.51 -24.24
CA ALA A 159 0.18 -8.52 -23.54
C ALA A 159 0.28 -9.82 -24.36
N LEU A 160 1.49 -10.34 -24.51
CA LEU A 160 1.75 -11.64 -25.10
C LEU A 160 2.05 -12.63 -23.99
N ILE A 161 1.34 -13.76 -23.97
CA ILE A 161 1.42 -14.76 -22.91
C ILE A 161 2.07 -16.05 -23.45
N GLU A 162 3.13 -16.49 -22.79
CA GLU A 162 3.71 -17.81 -22.97
C GLU A 162 3.14 -18.77 -21.94
N TYR A 163 2.58 -19.90 -22.40
CA TYR A 163 2.06 -20.93 -21.50
C TYR A 163 3.18 -21.76 -20.88
N GLN A 164 2.94 -22.26 -19.67
CA GLN A 164 3.80 -23.24 -19.03
C GLN A 164 3.49 -24.65 -19.59
N GLY A 165 4.54 -25.43 -19.89
CA GLY A 165 4.41 -26.78 -20.43
C GLY A 165 4.27 -26.82 -21.97
N GLU A 166 4.12 -28.03 -22.49
CA GLU A 166 3.96 -28.27 -23.93
C GLU A 166 2.47 -28.23 -24.30
N ASP A 167 2.08 -27.19 -25.03
CA ASP A 167 0.78 -27.04 -25.70
C ASP A 167 -0.46 -27.40 -24.84
N PRO A 168 -0.87 -26.57 -23.87
CA PRO A 168 -2.05 -26.83 -23.04
C PRO A 168 -3.31 -27.03 -23.89
N VAL A 169 -4.26 -27.81 -23.38
CA VAL A 169 -5.53 -28.00 -24.08
C VAL A 169 -6.29 -26.67 -24.24
N PRO A 170 -7.13 -26.52 -25.28
CA PRO A 170 -7.79 -25.24 -25.58
C PRO A 170 -8.57 -24.62 -24.39
N ALA A 171 -9.16 -25.43 -23.54
CA ALA A 171 -9.87 -24.98 -22.33
C ALA A 171 -8.90 -24.33 -21.31
N ASP A 172 -7.72 -24.90 -21.12
CA ASP A 172 -6.72 -24.33 -20.21
C ASP A 172 -6.11 -23.05 -20.80
N LYS A 173 -5.84 -22.99 -22.10
CA LYS A 173 -5.42 -21.77 -22.79
C LYS A 173 -6.42 -20.62 -22.55
N ALA A 174 -7.70 -20.88 -22.75
CA ALA A 174 -8.75 -19.91 -22.54
C ALA A 174 -8.81 -19.47 -21.07
N ARG A 175 -8.68 -20.39 -20.11
CA ARG A 175 -8.66 -20.10 -18.66
C ARG A 175 -7.47 -19.24 -18.28
N ILE A 176 -6.28 -19.55 -18.79
CA ILE A 176 -5.04 -18.79 -18.49
C ILE A 176 -5.14 -17.37 -19.04
N LEU A 177 -5.57 -17.20 -20.30
CA LEU A 177 -5.77 -15.87 -20.89
C LEU A 177 -6.84 -15.05 -20.15
N ALA A 178 -7.94 -15.70 -19.72
CA ALA A 178 -8.94 -15.03 -18.90
C ALA A 178 -8.38 -14.59 -17.55
N ALA A 179 -7.62 -15.44 -16.87
CA ALA A 179 -6.96 -15.09 -15.61
C ALA A 179 -5.92 -13.96 -15.79
N ALA A 180 -5.15 -13.97 -16.87
CA ALA A 180 -4.23 -12.89 -17.20
C ALA A 180 -4.94 -11.55 -17.41
N ARG A 181 -6.08 -11.55 -18.14
CA ARG A 181 -6.91 -10.35 -18.32
C ARG A 181 -7.45 -9.81 -16.99
N VAL A 182 -7.95 -10.69 -16.12
CA VAL A 182 -8.43 -10.31 -14.79
C VAL A 182 -7.30 -9.70 -13.97
N ALA A 183 -6.10 -10.30 -13.97
CA ALA A 183 -4.95 -9.78 -13.24
C ALA A 183 -4.54 -8.38 -13.75
N LEU A 184 -4.49 -8.17 -15.06
CA LEU A 184 -4.17 -6.87 -15.66
C LEU A 184 -5.21 -5.80 -15.31
N GLN A 185 -6.49 -6.13 -15.39
CA GLN A 185 -7.56 -5.17 -15.11
C GLN A 185 -7.65 -4.82 -13.63
N ALA A 186 -7.43 -5.80 -12.75
CA ALA A 186 -7.40 -5.58 -11.30
C ALA A 186 -6.21 -4.72 -10.83
N HIS A 187 -5.16 -4.59 -11.66
CA HIS A 187 -3.94 -3.83 -11.33
C HIS A 187 -3.62 -2.75 -12.37
N ARG A 188 -4.60 -2.33 -13.15
CA ARG A 188 -4.45 -1.31 -14.18
C ARG A 188 -4.09 0.05 -13.55
N ASN A 189 -3.13 0.76 -14.13
CA ASN A 189 -2.83 2.13 -13.72
C ASN A 189 -3.81 3.16 -14.30
N LEU A 190 -3.92 4.30 -13.65
CA LEU A 190 -4.77 5.42 -14.09
C LEU A 190 -4.39 5.88 -15.51
N CYS A 191 -5.40 6.02 -16.33
CA CYS A 191 -5.31 6.45 -17.75
C CYS A 191 -4.50 5.51 -18.64
N GLU A 192 -4.34 4.25 -18.24
CA GLU A 192 -3.79 3.17 -19.06
C GLU A 192 -4.86 2.10 -19.31
N ASP A 193 -4.75 1.30 -20.38
CA ASP A 193 -5.66 0.18 -20.63
C ASP A 193 -4.97 -0.94 -21.39
N PHE A 194 -5.35 -2.20 -21.09
CA PHE A 194 -4.89 -3.40 -21.79
C PHE A 194 -5.97 -3.87 -22.75
N ILE A 195 -5.74 -3.62 -24.04
CA ILE A 195 -6.74 -3.88 -25.10
C ILE A 195 -6.56 -5.22 -25.81
N GLU A 196 -5.35 -5.78 -25.75
CA GLU A 196 -4.97 -7.04 -26.38
C GLU A 196 -4.31 -7.94 -25.34
N VAL A 197 -4.80 -9.17 -25.20
CA VAL A 197 -4.15 -10.20 -24.36
C VAL A 197 -4.21 -11.51 -25.14
N GLU A 198 -3.08 -11.91 -25.69
CA GLU A 198 -3.00 -13.00 -26.63
C GLU A 198 -1.88 -13.98 -26.27
N ALA A 199 -1.97 -15.19 -26.81
CA ALA A 199 -0.88 -16.15 -26.70
C ALA A 199 0.24 -15.76 -27.68
N VAL A 200 1.50 -15.81 -27.21
CA VAL A 200 2.64 -15.62 -28.10
C VAL A 200 2.73 -16.79 -29.08
N GLU A 201 2.86 -16.50 -30.35
CA GLU A 201 3.06 -17.52 -31.38
C GLU A 201 4.52 -18.02 -31.40
N PRO A 202 4.76 -19.34 -31.47
CA PRO A 202 6.11 -19.87 -31.59
C PRO A 202 6.60 -19.73 -33.05
N GLN A 203 7.85 -19.31 -33.19
CA GLN A 203 8.60 -19.45 -34.44
C GLN A 203 9.65 -20.54 -34.23
N ASN A 204 9.50 -21.65 -34.94
CA ASN A 204 10.38 -22.81 -34.79
C ASN A 204 11.69 -22.62 -35.57
N PHE A 205 12.80 -22.97 -34.91
CA PHE A 205 14.13 -22.95 -35.49
C PHE A 205 14.74 -24.36 -35.46
N LEU A 206 15.49 -24.67 -36.50
CA LEU A 206 16.24 -25.92 -36.66
C LEU A 206 17.71 -25.64 -36.43
N LEU A 207 18.34 -26.44 -35.57
CA LEU A 207 19.78 -26.43 -35.35
C LEU A 207 20.43 -27.54 -36.21
N CYS A 208 21.33 -27.14 -37.09
CA CYS A 208 22.20 -28.06 -37.81
C CYS A 208 23.66 -27.79 -37.38
N ALA A 209 24.28 -28.69 -36.63
CA ALA A 209 25.62 -28.47 -36.12
C ALA A 209 26.48 -29.74 -36.11
N GLU A 210 27.77 -29.54 -36.31
CA GLU A 210 28.82 -30.55 -36.17
C GLU A 210 29.72 -30.17 -34.99
N VAL A 211 29.74 -31.01 -33.95
CA VAL A 211 30.43 -30.71 -32.69
C VAL A 211 31.41 -31.82 -32.36
N GLU A 212 32.67 -31.46 -32.10
CA GLU A 212 33.69 -32.38 -31.58
C GLU A 212 33.62 -32.43 -30.05
N ILE A 213 33.51 -33.64 -29.53
CA ILE A 213 33.45 -33.89 -28.08
C ILE A 213 34.73 -34.61 -27.61
N GLU A 214 35.03 -34.48 -26.33
CA GLU A 214 36.13 -35.15 -25.70
C GLU A 214 35.97 -36.69 -25.74
N PRO A 215 37.07 -37.48 -25.78
CA PRO A 215 37.00 -38.95 -25.86
C PRO A 215 36.20 -39.59 -24.72
N GLN A 216 36.25 -39.00 -23.53
CA GLN A 216 35.56 -39.49 -22.33
C GLN A 216 34.13 -38.99 -22.20
N ALA A 217 33.71 -37.99 -22.95
CA ALA A 217 32.37 -37.43 -22.86
C ALA A 217 31.31 -38.43 -23.36
N GLU A 218 30.16 -38.48 -22.67
CA GLU A 218 29.01 -39.31 -23.07
C GLU A 218 28.21 -38.61 -24.18
N ALA A 219 28.16 -39.22 -25.36
CA ALA A 219 27.56 -38.58 -26.52
C ALA A 219 26.08 -38.24 -26.36
N ALA A 220 25.26 -39.12 -25.76
CA ALA A 220 23.84 -38.88 -25.59
C ALA A 220 23.55 -37.78 -24.59
N GLU A 221 24.33 -37.71 -23.52
CA GLU A 221 24.21 -36.63 -22.50
C GLU A 221 24.64 -35.27 -23.06
N THR A 222 25.80 -35.21 -23.75
CA THR A 222 26.29 -33.99 -24.38
C THR A 222 25.32 -33.50 -25.47
N TYR A 223 24.75 -34.43 -26.25
CA TYR A 223 23.70 -34.12 -27.22
C TYR A 223 22.49 -33.43 -26.55
N ALA A 224 22.00 -34.01 -25.46
CA ALA A 224 20.86 -33.47 -24.70
C ALA A 224 21.18 -32.10 -24.09
N LYS A 225 22.36 -31.90 -23.50
CA LYS A 225 22.82 -30.64 -22.93
C LYS A 225 22.93 -29.54 -23.99
N ILE A 226 23.42 -29.84 -25.19
CA ILE A 226 23.49 -28.87 -26.29
C ILE A 226 22.11 -28.42 -26.72
N LEU A 227 21.17 -29.35 -26.92
CA LEU A 227 19.80 -28.97 -27.29
C LEU A 227 19.12 -28.13 -26.20
N LEU A 228 19.28 -28.51 -24.93
CA LEU A 228 18.70 -27.75 -23.81
C LEU A 228 19.31 -26.35 -23.74
N ALA A 229 20.63 -26.22 -23.79
CA ALA A 229 21.29 -24.91 -23.70
C ALA A 229 20.87 -23.99 -24.85
N VAL A 230 20.76 -24.52 -26.07
CA VAL A 230 20.26 -23.74 -27.20
C VAL A 230 18.78 -23.36 -27.03
N GLN A 231 17.92 -24.26 -26.54
CA GLN A 231 16.52 -23.98 -26.27
C GLN A 231 16.37 -22.88 -25.19
N GLU A 232 17.13 -22.96 -24.09
CA GLU A 232 17.12 -21.96 -23.02
C GLU A 232 17.66 -20.61 -23.52
N HIS A 233 18.65 -20.62 -24.43
CA HIS A 233 19.13 -19.40 -25.05
C HIS A 233 18.09 -18.76 -25.98
N LEU A 234 17.37 -19.54 -26.77
CA LEU A 234 16.35 -19.06 -27.70
C LEU A 234 15.11 -18.51 -26.97
N ALA A 235 14.69 -19.19 -25.93
CA ALA A 235 13.53 -18.85 -25.12
C ALA A 235 13.86 -18.97 -23.62
N PRO A 236 14.57 -18.00 -23.07
CA PRO A 236 14.91 -18.01 -21.66
C PRO A 236 13.64 -17.94 -20.79
N GLY A 237 13.54 -18.83 -19.83
CA GLY A 237 12.50 -18.80 -18.82
C GLY A 237 12.91 -17.96 -17.63
N VAL A 238 11.94 -17.56 -16.82
CA VAL A 238 12.14 -16.75 -15.61
C VAL A 238 11.93 -17.64 -14.38
N PRO A 239 12.99 -18.08 -13.67
CA PRO A 239 12.87 -18.95 -12.51
C PRO A 239 12.22 -18.25 -11.32
N ARG A 240 11.40 -18.99 -10.57
CA ARG A 240 10.83 -18.53 -9.31
C ARG A 240 11.68 -18.99 -8.13
N ARG A 241 11.84 -18.12 -7.15
CA ARG A 241 12.72 -18.34 -6.01
C ARG A 241 12.03 -18.04 -4.70
N THR A 242 12.54 -18.66 -3.64
CA THR A 242 12.19 -18.29 -2.27
C THR A 242 12.93 -17.00 -1.87
N ARG A 243 12.45 -16.34 -0.84
CA ARG A 243 13.12 -15.17 -0.25
C ARG A 243 14.58 -15.51 0.17
N ALA A 244 14.78 -16.66 0.78
CA ALA A 244 16.11 -17.08 1.24
C ALA A 244 17.09 -17.26 0.07
N GLU A 245 16.65 -17.84 -1.05
CA GLU A 245 17.45 -17.97 -2.27
C GLU A 245 17.80 -16.60 -2.86
N MET A 246 16.84 -15.67 -2.91
CA MET A 246 17.08 -14.32 -3.43
C MET A 246 18.10 -13.54 -2.58
N LEU A 247 17.97 -13.55 -1.27
CA LEU A 247 18.89 -12.85 -0.36
C LEU A 247 20.35 -13.36 -0.40
N GLN A 248 20.57 -14.59 -0.92
CA GLN A 248 21.91 -15.15 -1.13
C GLN A 248 22.51 -14.76 -2.48
N ARG A 249 21.70 -14.30 -3.43
CA ARG A 249 22.16 -13.92 -4.76
C ARG A 249 22.85 -12.55 -4.74
N THR A 250 23.76 -12.38 -5.67
CA THR A 250 24.46 -11.13 -5.94
C THR A 250 23.90 -10.52 -7.22
N LYS A 251 23.59 -9.23 -7.17
CA LYS A 251 23.19 -8.46 -8.34
C LYS A 251 24.37 -8.17 -9.26
N PRO A 252 24.14 -7.71 -10.50
CA PRO A 252 25.21 -7.35 -11.43
C PRO A 252 26.18 -6.28 -10.91
N ASP A 253 25.72 -5.41 -10.01
CA ASP A 253 26.54 -4.38 -9.35
C ASP A 253 27.39 -4.90 -8.18
N GLY A 254 27.31 -6.20 -7.87
CA GLY A 254 28.01 -6.83 -6.75
C GLY A 254 27.29 -6.73 -5.39
N SER A 255 26.19 -6.00 -5.28
CA SER A 255 25.39 -5.94 -4.07
C SER A 255 24.48 -7.16 -3.89
N ARG A 256 23.93 -7.36 -2.68
CA ARG A 256 22.93 -8.40 -2.42
C ARG A 256 21.54 -7.81 -2.47
N TRP A 257 20.55 -8.63 -2.77
CA TRP A 257 19.16 -8.28 -2.63
C TRP A 257 18.79 -7.96 -1.17
N THR A 258 17.92 -6.99 -0.99
CA THR A 258 17.35 -6.60 0.32
C THR A 258 15.85 -6.86 0.34
N ASP A 259 15.24 -6.99 1.53
CA ASP A 259 13.80 -7.20 1.64
C ASP A 259 12.97 -6.10 0.95
N PRO A 260 13.25 -4.79 1.12
CA PRO A 260 12.53 -3.77 0.38
C PRO A 260 12.54 -3.96 -1.14
N GLU A 261 13.67 -4.37 -1.72
CA GLU A 261 13.79 -4.60 -3.15
C GLU A 261 13.08 -5.87 -3.63
N LEU A 262 12.96 -6.88 -2.77
CA LEU A 262 12.26 -8.13 -3.12
C LEU A 262 10.74 -7.95 -3.16
N PHE A 263 10.22 -7.06 -2.31
CA PHE A 263 8.80 -6.78 -2.24
C PHE A 263 8.38 -5.55 -3.08
N ASP A 264 9.32 -4.92 -3.78
CA ASP A 264 9.02 -3.80 -4.69
C ASP A 264 8.24 -4.30 -5.93
N GLY A 265 7.27 -3.48 -6.39
CA GLY A 265 6.37 -3.85 -7.47
C GLY A 265 5.10 -4.57 -6.98
N PRO A 266 4.52 -5.46 -7.81
CA PRO A 266 3.28 -6.15 -7.47
C PRO A 266 3.46 -7.18 -6.34
N ALA A 267 2.43 -7.36 -5.53
CA ALA A 267 2.40 -8.38 -4.48
C ALA A 267 2.29 -9.79 -5.11
N LEU A 268 3.41 -10.48 -5.25
CA LEU A 268 3.46 -11.82 -5.81
C LEU A 268 2.94 -12.89 -4.82
N ALA A 269 2.38 -13.96 -5.35
CA ALA A 269 1.88 -15.10 -4.56
C ALA A 269 2.70 -16.38 -4.73
N ARG A 270 3.50 -16.50 -5.81
CA ARG A 270 4.08 -17.77 -6.26
C ARG A 270 5.60 -17.78 -6.33
N GLY A 271 6.28 -16.90 -5.62
CA GLY A 271 7.74 -16.81 -5.54
C GLY A 271 8.27 -15.49 -6.07
N PHE A 272 9.49 -15.18 -5.68
CA PHE A 272 10.19 -13.98 -6.12
C PHE A 272 10.83 -14.20 -7.50
N ILE A 273 10.88 -13.13 -8.27
CA ILE A 273 11.43 -13.09 -9.62
C ILE A 273 12.64 -12.15 -9.62
N ASP A 274 13.74 -12.60 -10.20
CA ASP A 274 14.93 -11.76 -10.38
C ASP A 274 14.73 -10.86 -11.60
N GLU A 275 14.71 -9.55 -11.39
CA GLU A 275 14.48 -8.57 -12.46
C GLU A 275 15.54 -8.60 -13.55
N THR A 276 16.77 -8.96 -13.21
CA THR A 276 17.85 -9.04 -14.20
C THR A 276 17.64 -10.22 -15.15
N GLU A 277 17.15 -11.34 -14.63
CA GLU A 277 16.77 -12.49 -15.46
C GLU A 277 15.49 -12.22 -16.26
N LEU A 278 14.53 -11.53 -15.66
CA LEU A 278 13.30 -11.10 -16.33
C LEU A 278 13.61 -10.15 -17.51
N ALA A 279 14.46 -9.14 -17.29
CA ALA A 279 14.88 -8.23 -18.34
C ALA A 279 15.69 -8.93 -19.45
N ALA A 280 16.47 -9.95 -19.11
CA ALA A 280 17.18 -10.76 -20.11
C ALA A 280 16.26 -11.71 -20.91
N ALA A 281 15.05 -11.97 -20.39
CA ALA A 281 14.05 -12.85 -21.01
C ALA A 281 13.07 -12.09 -21.96
N GLU A 282 13.60 -11.13 -22.73
CA GLU A 282 12.87 -10.43 -23.78
C GLU A 282 12.69 -11.26 -25.05
N LEU A 283 11.68 -10.93 -25.86
CA LEU A 283 11.54 -11.51 -27.19
C LEU A 283 12.73 -11.11 -28.06
N ARG A 284 13.38 -12.08 -28.66
CA ARG A 284 14.53 -11.83 -29.53
C ARG A 284 14.08 -11.30 -30.89
N SER A 285 14.75 -10.29 -31.39
CA SER A 285 14.58 -9.81 -32.77
C SER A 285 15.50 -10.56 -33.75
N SER A 286 16.59 -11.14 -33.24
CA SER A 286 17.54 -11.92 -34.03
C SER A 286 18.28 -12.94 -33.16
N ILE A 287 18.79 -13.97 -33.81
CA ILE A 287 19.62 -15.02 -33.20
C ILE A 287 21.00 -14.91 -33.81
N ARG A 288 22.02 -14.64 -33.03
CA ARG A 288 23.42 -14.58 -33.45
C ARG A 288 24.08 -15.93 -33.26
N LEU A 289 24.67 -16.47 -34.31
CA LEU A 289 25.35 -17.76 -34.25
C LEU A 289 26.59 -17.74 -33.36
N SER A 290 27.27 -16.59 -33.25
CA SER A 290 28.39 -16.43 -32.32
C SER A 290 28.02 -16.76 -30.88
N ASP A 291 26.85 -16.33 -30.44
CA ASP A 291 26.38 -16.53 -29.06
C ASP A 291 26.04 -18.01 -28.84
N VAL A 292 25.42 -18.64 -29.83
CA VAL A 292 25.12 -20.08 -29.79
C VAL A 292 26.39 -20.92 -29.82
N ILE A 293 27.40 -20.54 -30.60
CA ILE A 293 28.71 -21.21 -30.61
C ILE A 293 29.37 -21.11 -29.23
N SER A 294 29.42 -19.91 -28.65
CA SER A 294 29.99 -19.71 -27.31
C SER A 294 29.30 -20.57 -26.28
N LEU A 295 27.95 -20.58 -26.30
CA LEU A 295 27.13 -21.40 -25.39
C LEU A 295 27.45 -22.91 -25.53
N ILE A 296 27.57 -23.41 -26.76
CA ILE A 296 27.89 -24.82 -26.99
C ILE A 296 29.32 -25.13 -26.52
N MET A 297 30.26 -24.21 -26.72
CA MET A 297 31.65 -24.37 -26.29
C MET A 297 31.81 -24.36 -24.76
N ASP A 298 30.90 -23.72 -24.02
CA ASP A 298 30.93 -23.72 -22.56
C ASP A 298 30.41 -25.02 -21.92
N ILE A 299 29.85 -25.93 -22.73
CA ILE A 299 29.35 -27.22 -22.24
C ILE A 299 30.52 -28.14 -21.95
N GLU A 300 30.59 -28.64 -20.72
CA GLU A 300 31.63 -29.62 -20.34
C GLU A 300 31.63 -30.84 -21.25
N GLY A 301 32.81 -31.18 -21.77
CA GLY A 301 33.01 -32.30 -22.70
C GLY A 301 32.87 -31.91 -24.18
N VAL A 302 32.58 -30.67 -24.51
CA VAL A 302 32.67 -30.11 -25.86
C VAL A 302 34.10 -29.60 -26.11
N ARG A 303 34.68 -29.97 -27.23
CA ARG A 303 36.04 -29.59 -27.64
C ARG A 303 36.03 -28.47 -28.70
N ALA A 304 35.17 -28.60 -29.72
CA ALA A 304 35.07 -27.64 -30.81
C ALA A 304 33.74 -27.74 -31.53
N VAL A 305 33.27 -26.63 -32.05
CA VAL A 305 32.17 -26.54 -33.03
C VAL A 305 32.81 -26.48 -34.43
N ARG A 306 32.57 -27.49 -35.27
CA ARG A 306 33.15 -27.56 -36.61
C ARG A 306 32.36 -26.79 -37.64
N ASP A 307 31.04 -26.95 -37.60
CA ASP A 307 30.08 -26.19 -38.43
C ASP A 307 28.78 -26.03 -37.69
N ILE A 308 28.09 -24.94 -37.94
CA ILE A 308 26.78 -24.63 -37.30
C ILE A 308 25.95 -23.74 -38.21
N VAL A 309 24.68 -24.10 -38.33
CA VAL A 309 23.66 -23.31 -39.01
C VAL A 309 22.38 -23.35 -38.18
N ILE A 310 21.75 -22.21 -37.98
CA ILE A 310 20.38 -22.10 -37.46
C ILE A 310 19.52 -21.49 -38.56
N ARG A 311 18.34 -22.07 -38.78
CA ARG A 311 17.36 -21.55 -39.73
C ARG A 311 15.94 -21.64 -39.20
N ALA A 312 15.06 -20.76 -39.64
CA ALA A 312 13.64 -20.90 -39.38
C ALA A 312 13.09 -22.14 -40.11
N ALA A 313 12.20 -22.88 -39.49
CA ALA A 313 11.50 -23.99 -40.10
C ALA A 313 10.48 -23.45 -41.14
N SER A 314 10.47 -24.07 -42.32
CA SER A 314 9.64 -23.63 -43.46
C SER A 314 8.18 -24.14 -43.40
N GLY A 315 7.74 -24.78 -42.29
CA GLY A 315 6.40 -25.35 -42.07
C GLY A 315 6.43 -26.69 -41.30
N GLU A 316 5.25 -27.21 -40.97
CA GLU A 316 5.14 -28.54 -40.34
C GLU A 316 5.71 -29.63 -41.25
N GLY A 317 6.71 -30.36 -40.77
CA GLY A 317 7.35 -31.46 -41.52
C GLY A 317 8.66 -31.11 -42.20
N ASP A 318 9.23 -29.93 -42.00
CA ASP A 318 10.54 -29.55 -42.51
C ASP A 318 11.62 -30.41 -41.85
N THR A 319 12.13 -31.38 -42.61
CA THR A 319 13.16 -32.38 -42.16
C THR A 319 14.60 -31.87 -42.24
N GLY A 320 14.82 -30.61 -42.57
CA GLY A 320 16.15 -29.99 -42.54
C GLY A 320 17.11 -30.47 -43.64
N SER A 321 16.59 -30.96 -44.77
CA SER A 321 17.42 -31.64 -45.79
C SER A 321 18.28 -30.70 -46.62
N GLU A 322 18.01 -29.39 -46.69
CA GLU A 322 18.90 -28.44 -47.37
C GLU A 322 19.09 -27.16 -46.54
N PRO A 323 20.35 -26.74 -46.27
CA PRO A 323 20.58 -25.44 -45.64
C PRO A 323 20.32 -24.30 -46.61
N PRO A 324 19.54 -23.28 -46.31
CA PRO A 324 19.43 -22.09 -47.15
C PRO A 324 20.78 -21.36 -47.19
N ALA A 325 21.17 -20.93 -48.37
CA ALA A 325 22.35 -20.08 -48.54
C ALA A 325 22.11 -18.75 -47.80
N GLY A 326 22.93 -18.43 -46.82
CA GLY A 326 22.99 -17.06 -46.31
C GLY A 326 22.95 -16.79 -44.81
N SER A 327 22.64 -17.73 -43.90
CA SER A 327 22.46 -17.44 -42.47
C SER A 327 23.59 -17.95 -41.57
N LYS A 328 24.85 -17.69 -41.92
CA LYS A 328 26.02 -18.10 -41.10
C LYS A 328 26.35 -17.13 -39.94
N TRP A 329 25.67 -15.99 -39.80
CA TRP A 329 25.99 -14.98 -38.79
C TRP A 329 24.81 -14.61 -37.92
N GLU A 330 23.67 -14.33 -38.50
CA GLU A 330 22.48 -13.86 -37.80
C GLU A 330 21.21 -14.33 -38.53
N VAL A 331 20.22 -14.73 -37.76
CA VAL A 331 18.89 -15.12 -38.25
C VAL A 331 17.85 -14.24 -37.61
N SER A 332 17.03 -13.59 -38.43
CA SER A 332 15.95 -12.72 -37.95
C SER A 332 14.81 -13.52 -37.31
N VAL A 333 14.23 -13.00 -36.28
CA VAL A 333 13.00 -13.50 -35.67
C VAL A 333 11.86 -12.56 -36.05
N GLU A 334 10.71 -13.10 -36.36
CA GLU A 334 9.53 -12.31 -36.68
C GLU A 334 9.07 -11.52 -35.43
N PRO A 335 8.72 -10.22 -35.59
CA PRO A 335 8.26 -9.41 -34.45
C PRO A 335 7.07 -10.06 -33.73
N GLY A 336 7.09 -10.04 -32.40
CA GLY A 336 6.02 -10.60 -31.56
C GLY A 336 5.98 -12.13 -31.49
N LYS A 337 6.93 -12.84 -32.12
CA LYS A 337 7.01 -14.31 -32.02
C LYS A 337 8.12 -14.77 -31.09
N ARG A 338 7.89 -15.91 -30.43
CA ARG A 338 8.85 -16.56 -29.56
C ARG A 338 9.71 -17.57 -30.33
N SER A 339 11.01 -17.41 -30.25
CA SER A 339 11.95 -18.39 -30.82
C SER A 339 11.84 -19.74 -30.07
N THR A 340 11.71 -20.83 -30.78
CA THR A 340 11.63 -22.18 -30.19
C THR A 340 12.50 -23.15 -30.98
N LEU A 341 13.28 -23.99 -30.29
CA LEU A 341 14.07 -25.04 -30.95
C LEU A 341 13.19 -26.24 -31.26
N ASP A 342 13.10 -26.61 -32.52
CA ASP A 342 12.59 -27.93 -32.93
C ASP A 342 13.66 -28.99 -32.75
N ALA A 343 13.72 -29.52 -31.52
CA ALA A 343 14.73 -30.53 -31.15
C ALA A 343 14.58 -31.85 -31.92
N LYS A 344 13.36 -32.18 -32.39
CA LYS A 344 13.10 -33.45 -33.11
C LYS A 344 13.70 -33.44 -34.51
N ASN A 345 13.54 -32.29 -35.18
CA ASN A 345 13.96 -32.13 -36.56
C ASN A 345 15.35 -31.46 -36.68
N SER A 346 15.94 -31.02 -35.59
CA SER A 346 17.32 -30.53 -35.51
C SER A 346 18.31 -31.65 -35.74
N ARG A 347 19.39 -31.34 -36.48
CA ARG A 347 20.45 -32.29 -36.87
C ARG A 347 21.76 -31.93 -36.19
N LEU A 348 22.08 -32.63 -35.11
CA LEU A 348 23.35 -32.48 -34.41
C LEU A 348 24.21 -33.75 -34.61
N ILE A 349 25.39 -33.59 -35.17
CA ILE A 349 26.35 -34.68 -35.37
C ILE A 349 27.52 -34.48 -34.43
N LEU A 350 27.74 -35.43 -33.54
CA LEU A 350 28.86 -35.42 -32.62
C LEU A 350 30.04 -36.22 -33.18
N TYR A 351 31.24 -35.72 -32.96
CA TYR A 351 32.49 -36.38 -33.40
C TYR A 351 33.40 -36.67 -32.20
N LYS A 352 34.01 -37.87 -32.17
CA LYS A 352 35.18 -38.12 -31.33
C LYS A 352 36.39 -38.22 -32.28
N GLY A 353 37.22 -37.17 -32.28
CA GLY A 353 38.21 -36.99 -33.32
C GLY A 353 37.55 -36.92 -34.70
N ASN A 354 37.94 -37.77 -35.66
CA ASN A 354 37.34 -37.77 -37.00
C ASN A 354 36.14 -38.73 -37.16
N MET A 355 35.76 -39.42 -36.12
CA MET A 355 34.69 -40.43 -36.18
C MET A 355 33.34 -39.81 -35.79
N PRO A 356 32.37 -39.76 -36.71
CA PRO A 356 31.04 -39.32 -36.40
C PRO A 356 30.34 -40.37 -35.54
N LEU A 357 29.64 -39.93 -34.53
CA LEU A 357 28.84 -40.77 -33.63
C LEU A 357 27.37 -40.79 -34.07
N PRO A 358 26.73 -41.97 -34.07
CA PRO A 358 25.30 -42.03 -34.31
C PRO A 358 24.56 -41.32 -33.16
N ARG A 359 23.47 -40.70 -33.48
CA ARG A 359 22.55 -40.20 -32.45
C ARG A 359 22.11 -41.37 -31.57
N GLY A 360 22.42 -41.33 -30.27
CA GLY A 360 21.97 -42.36 -29.32
C GLY A 360 20.45 -42.46 -29.32
N ALA A 361 19.91 -43.68 -29.20
CA ALA A 361 18.45 -43.88 -29.17
C ALA A 361 17.76 -43.14 -27.98
N ASP A 362 18.49 -42.92 -26.89
CA ASP A 362 18.03 -42.27 -25.66
C ASP A 362 18.30 -40.75 -25.59
N ALA A 363 18.97 -40.17 -26.60
CA ALA A 363 19.41 -38.78 -26.56
C ALA A 363 18.22 -37.77 -26.42
N LEU A 364 17.13 -38.01 -27.14
CA LEU A 364 15.92 -37.15 -27.00
C LEU A 364 15.17 -37.41 -25.68
N THR A 365 15.18 -38.65 -25.19
CA THR A 365 14.58 -38.97 -23.88
C THR A 365 15.35 -38.24 -22.76
N ARG A 366 16.69 -38.20 -22.84
CA ARG A 366 17.53 -37.44 -21.90
C ARG A 366 17.29 -35.94 -22.02
N TYR A 367 17.18 -35.44 -23.24
CA TYR A 367 16.83 -34.03 -23.47
C TYR A 367 15.49 -33.69 -22.79
N GLN A 368 14.46 -34.54 -22.95
CA GLN A 368 13.18 -34.31 -22.32
C GLN A 368 13.29 -34.32 -20.79
N ALA A 369 14.03 -35.28 -20.23
CA ALA A 369 14.26 -35.34 -18.79
C ALA A 369 14.98 -34.09 -18.25
N LEU A 370 16.00 -33.59 -18.93
CA LEU A 370 16.70 -32.37 -18.56
C LEU A 370 15.81 -31.13 -18.71
N LYS A 371 14.95 -31.08 -19.72
CA LYS A 371 13.97 -30.03 -19.92
C LYS A 371 12.95 -30.03 -18.79
N ASP A 372 12.39 -31.18 -18.39
CA ASP A 372 11.45 -31.32 -17.30
C ASP A 372 12.08 -30.87 -15.96
N GLU A 373 13.34 -31.18 -15.71
CA GLU A 373 14.10 -30.71 -14.55
C GLU A 373 14.30 -29.18 -14.59
N ALA A 374 14.62 -28.63 -15.76
CA ALA A 374 14.75 -27.19 -15.93
C ALA A 374 13.40 -26.47 -15.70
N GLU A 375 12.30 -27.07 -16.18
CA GLU A 375 10.95 -26.52 -15.99
C GLU A 375 10.51 -26.54 -14.53
N ALA A 376 11.03 -27.43 -13.70
CA ALA A 376 10.74 -27.43 -12.26
C ALA A 376 11.17 -26.11 -11.55
N LYS A 377 12.10 -25.36 -12.12
CA LYS A 377 12.52 -24.03 -11.62
C LYS A 377 11.42 -22.96 -11.77
N PHE A 378 10.46 -23.19 -12.66
CA PHE A 378 9.34 -22.28 -12.90
C PHE A 378 8.10 -22.59 -12.07
N HIS A 379 8.14 -23.65 -11.26
CA HIS A 379 7.05 -24.00 -10.39
C HIS A 379 6.91 -22.98 -9.24
N SER A 380 5.70 -22.88 -8.71
CA SER A 380 5.39 -22.03 -7.56
C SER A 380 6.31 -22.29 -6.37
N ARG A 381 6.76 -21.22 -5.72
CA ARG A 381 7.55 -21.22 -4.48
C ARG A 381 6.81 -20.45 -3.39
N PRO A 382 6.94 -20.85 -2.12
CA PRO A 382 6.32 -20.09 -1.03
C PRO A 382 6.96 -18.69 -0.90
N ILE A 383 6.15 -17.71 -0.56
CA ILE A 383 6.60 -16.37 -0.22
C ILE A 383 6.54 -16.22 1.29
N ASP A 384 7.71 -16.07 1.91
CA ASP A 384 7.85 -15.87 3.33
C ASP A 384 8.05 -14.38 3.65
N ASP A 385 7.27 -13.86 4.61
CA ASP A 385 7.53 -12.55 5.19
C ASP A 385 8.77 -12.58 6.10
N PRO A 386 9.52 -11.49 6.20
CA PRO A 386 10.47 -11.29 7.29
C PRO A 386 9.77 -11.50 8.63
N GLN A 387 10.47 -12.12 9.56
CA GLN A 387 9.91 -12.33 10.90
C GLN A 387 9.72 -10.99 11.61
N ILE A 388 8.53 -10.78 12.16
CA ILE A 388 8.25 -9.64 13.03
C ILE A 388 9.13 -9.76 14.26
N PRO A 389 9.89 -8.71 14.62
CA PRO A 389 10.71 -8.74 15.83
C PRO A 389 9.81 -8.88 17.06
N LEU A 390 10.06 -9.89 17.89
CA LEU A 390 9.22 -10.15 19.05
C LEU A 390 9.58 -9.28 20.25
N GLY A 391 10.82 -8.81 20.34
CA GLY A 391 11.31 -8.12 21.52
C GLY A 391 11.26 -9.01 22.78
N ARG A 392 11.70 -8.45 23.88
CA ARG A 392 11.66 -9.07 25.19
C ARG A 392 11.02 -8.12 26.18
N PHE A 393 9.95 -8.56 26.85
CA PHE A 393 9.35 -7.77 27.93
C PHE A 393 10.36 -7.49 29.05
N ARG A 394 10.60 -6.21 29.35
CA ARG A 394 11.61 -5.73 30.31
C ARG A 394 11.00 -5.04 31.52
N ALA A 395 9.69 -5.02 31.68
CA ALA A 395 9.00 -4.33 32.78
C ALA A 395 9.51 -2.89 32.99
N ALA A 396 9.66 -2.12 31.90
CA ALA A 396 10.25 -0.77 31.91
C ALA A 396 9.52 0.23 32.82
N ALA A 397 8.22 0.01 33.10
CA ALA A 397 7.42 0.82 34.00
C ALA A 397 7.72 0.62 35.47
N VAL A 398 8.27 -0.53 35.88
CA VAL A 398 8.50 -0.83 37.30
C VAL A 398 9.56 0.10 37.84
N TYR A 399 9.19 0.92 38.81
CA TYR A 399 10.09 1.86 39.48
C TYR A 399 10.30 1.44 40.96
N GLU A 400 11.54 1.43 41.38
CA GLU A 400 11.91 1.25 42.75
C GLU A 400 12.45 2.56 43.33
N SER A 401 11.91 3.01 44.46
CA SER A 401 12.25 4.29 45.05
C SER A 401 13.74 4.35 45.45
N VAL A 402 14.38 5.49 45.17
CA VAL A 402 15.77 5.76 45.61
C VAL A 402 15.91 5.73 47.11
N GLN A 403 14.82 5.99 47.84
CA GLN A 403 14.81 5.99 49.34
C GLN A 403 15.20 4.64 49.95
N LYS A 404 14.94 3.53 49.21
CA LYS A 404 15.34 2.19 49.68
C LYS A 404 16.84 1.95 49.66
N HIS A 405 17.60 2.76 48.97
CA HIS A 405 19.04 2.65 48.83
C HIS A 405 19.80 3.57 49.81
N PHE A 406 19.10 4.37 50.61
CA PHE A 406 19.71 5.21 51.61
C PHE A 406 20.29 4.38 52.75
N PRO A 407 21.44 4.80 53.36
CA PRO A 407 21.99 4.14 54.51
C PRO A 407 20.98 4.09 55.66
N ALA A 408 20.96 2.99 56.42
CA ALA A 408 20.00 2.76 57.52
C ALA A 408 19.97 3.88 58.57
N VAL A 409 21.04 4.63 58.72
CA VAL A 409 21.14 5.77 59.68
C VAL A 409 20.14 6.89 59.38
N TYR A 410 19.67 6.99 58.11
CA TYR A 410 18.65 7.99 57.73
C TYR A 410 17.26 7.63 58.23
N GLY A 411 17.00 6.34 58.52
CA GLY A 411 15.73 5.84 59.04
C GLY A 411 14.57 5.97 58.07
N ILE A 412 14.84 5.95 56.75
CA ILE A 412 13.90 5.97 55.65
C ILE A 412 13.99 4.68 54.84
N GLY A 413 13.02 4.43 53.96
CA GLY A 413 12.96 3.23 53.13
C GLY A 413 12.72 1.97 53.94
N ASP A 414 13.27 0.82 53.45
CA ASP A 414 13.04 -0.51 54.06
C ASP A 414 13.71 -0.67 55.45
N ALA A 415 14.70 0.16 55.77
CA ALA A 415 15.42 0.11 57.05
C ALA A 415 14.57 0.59 58.22
N ALA A 416 13.61 1.48 57.99
CA ALA A 416 12.76 2.11 58.99
C ALA A 416 13.52 2.70 60.19
N LEU A 417 12.83 3.34 61.08
CA LEU A 417 13.42 3.82 62.33
C LEU A 417 13.47 2.71 63.39
N PRO A 418 14.50 2.69 64.25
CA PRO A 418 14.56 1.71 65.34
C PRO A 418 13.39 1.88 66.27
N ALA A 419 12.93 0.77 66.86
CA ALA A 419 11.87 0.79 67.84
C ALA A 419 12.23 1.72 69.04
N GLY A 420 11.37 2.72 69.33
CA GLY A 420 11.61 3.72 70.37
C GLY A 420 12.29 5.01 69.91
N ALA A 421 12.39 5.25 68.58
CA ALA A 421 12.78 6.55 68.08
C ALA A 421 11.80 7.63 68.58
N GLY A 422 12.33 8.77 69.03
CA GLY A 422 11.49 9.88 69.49
C GLY A 422 10.75 10.59 68.36
N PRO A 423 9.65 11.30 68.66
CA PRO A 423 8.77 11.97 67.66
C PRO A 423 9.51 12.98 66.77
N ASP A 424 10.56 13.64 67.28
CA ASP A 424 11.36 14.56 66.45
C ASP A 424 12.12 13.82 65.38
N ARG A 425 12.62 12.60 65.68
CA ARG A 425 13.34 11.77 64.73
C ARG A 425 12.41 11.19 63.68
N GLU A 426 11.17 10.81 64.09
CA GLU A 426 10.12 10.40 63.14
C GLU A 426 9.74 11.55 62.18
N ALA A 427 9.61 12.75 62.73
CA ALA A 427 9.30 13.93 61.93
C ALA A 427 10.39 14.27 60.89
N GLN A 428 11.67 14.17 61.33
CA GLN A 428 12.84 14.37 60.47
C GLN A 428 12.88 13.33 59.32
N ALA A 429 12.65 12.06 59.63
CA ALA A 429 12.62 11.01 58.64
C ALA A 429 11.51 11.26 57.60
N ARG A 430 10.28 11.58 58.05
CA ARG A 430 9.16 11.91 57.15
C ARG A 430 9.41 13.15 56.30
N GLN A 431 10.07 14.17 56.83
CA GLN A 431 10.46 15.36 56.12
C GLN A 431 11.44 15.04 54.99
N LEU A 432 12.42 14.17 55.25
CA LEU A 432 13.36 13.70 54.26
C LEU A 432 12.64 12.85 53.18
N GLU A 433 11.78 11.91 53.58
CA GLU A 433 10.96 11.12 52.66
C GLU A 433 10.14 12.03 51.73
N GLY A 434 9.48 13.05 52.28
CA GLY A 434 8.72 14.03 51.49
C GLY A 434 9.56 14.85 50.53
N TYR A 435 10.77 15.24 50.93
CA TYR A 435 11.73 15.94 50.07
C TYR A 435 12.19 15.03 48.89
N LEU A 436 12.56 13.80 49.20
CA LEU A 436 13.04 12.85 48.21
C LEU A 436 11.93 12.41 47.24
N LEU A 437 10.66 12.47 47.65
CA LEU A 437 9.50 12.13 46.83
C LEU A 437 9.42 12.97 45.55
N PHE A 438 9.95 14.21 45.56
CA PHE A 438 9.99 15.02 44.33
C PHE A 438 10.86 14.37 43.22
N PHE A 439 12.02 13.85 43.59
CA PHE A 439 12.94 13.19 42.67
C PHE A 439 12.42 11.81 42.24
N ASP A 440 11.94 11.06 43.25
CA ASP A 440 11.32 9.75 43.01
C ASP A 440 10.15 9.85 42.05
N GLN A 441 9.29 10.87 42.17
CA GLN A 441 8.12 11.04 41.33
C GLN A 441 8.51 11.34 39.88
N LEU A 442 9.55 12.15 39.65
CA LEU A 442 10.07 12.42 38.30
C LEU A 442 10.61 11.16 37.64
N LEU A 443 11.36 10.36 38.38
CA LEU A 443 11.93 9.10 37.92
C LEU A 443 10.83 8.06 37.66
N ALA A 444 9.88 7.92 38.58
CA ALA A 444 8.74 7.02 38.47
C ALA A 444 7.88 7.36 37.24
N ASN A 445 7.58 8.65 37.00
CA ASN A 445 6.84 9.09 35.85
C ASN A 445 7.62 8.83 34.55
N SER A 446 8.94 8.99 34.56
CA SER A 446 9.78 8.66 33.40
C SER A 446 9.75 7.17 33.08
N CYS A 447 9.78 6.32 34.08
CA CYS A 447 9.61 4.86 33.93
C CYS A 447 8.20 4.51 33.43
N ALA A 448 7.15 5.17 33.95
CA ALA A 448 5.78 5.00 33.47
C ALA A 448 5.66 5.38 32.00
N GLN A 449 6.30 6.49 31.59
CA GLN A 449 6.33 6.93 30.19
C GLN A 449 7.00 5.89 29.27
N LEU A 450 8.10 5.27 29.71
CA LEU A 450 8.75 4.19 28.96
C LEU A 450 7.88 2.93 28.88
N GLY A 451 7.18 2.58 29.95
CA GLY A 451 6.28 1.42 29.98
C GLY A 451 5.05 1.56 29.08
N GLU A 452 4.62 2.80 28.79
CA GLU A 452 3.44 3.11 28.01
C GLU A 452 3.78 3.60 26.58
N VAL A 453 5.02 3.41 26.13
CA VAL A 453 5.46 3.76 24.75
C VAL A 453 4.54 3.16 23.71
N ARG A 454 4.01 1.95 23.96
CA ARG A 454 3.05 1.30 23.07
C ARG A 454 1.81 2.16 22.79
N GLN A 455 1.25 2.83 23.80
CA GLN A 455 0.09 3.72 23.62
C GLN A 455 0.45 4.97 22.80
N LEU A 456 1.66 5.50 23.00
CA LEU A 456 2.13 6.67 22.24
C LEU A 456 2.24 6.37 20.74
N PHE A 457 2.71 5.17 20.40
CA PHE A 457 2.88 4.72 19.00
C PHE A 457 1.67 3.96 18.43
N SER A 458 0.58 3.81 19.22
CA SER A 458 -0.60 3.12 18.74
C SER A 458 -1.35 3.98 17.71
N ARG A 459 -2.06 3.31 16.80
CA ARG A 459 -3.02 3.96 15.89
C ARG A 459 -4.43 4.01 16.47
N ASP A 460 -4.62 3.74 17.76
CA ASP A 460 -5.90 3.83 18.42
C ASP A 460 -6.38 5.30 18.46
N PRO A 461 -7.53 5.62 17.86
CA PRO A 461 -8.07 6.98 17.87
C PRO A 461 -8.51 7.45 19.24
N ASP A 462 -8.75 6.53 20.20
CA ASP A 462 -9.31 6.79 21.51
C ASP A 462 -8.26 6.90 22.62
N VAL A 463 -7.00 7.14 22.26
CA VAL A 463 -5.93 7.43 23.25
C VAL A 463 -6.27 8.72 23.99
N GLU A 464 -6.49 8.58 25.30
CA GLU A 464 -6.88 9.70 26.18
C GLU A 464 -5.70 10.42 26.82
N ARG A 465 -4.52 9.81 26.85
CA ARG A 465 -3.33 10.32 27.54
C ARG A 465 -2.06 10.11 26.70
N THR A 466 -1.17 11.08 26.79
CA THR A 466 0.18 10.99 26.22
C THR A 466 1.27 11.22 27.27
N TYR A 467 0.87 11.58 28.49
CA TYR A 467 1.74 11.66 29.65
C TYR A 467 1.25 10.69 30.71
N PHE A 468 2.14 9.82 31.15
CA PHE A 468 1.86 8.75 32.10
C PHE A 468 2.56 9.03 33.42
N SER A 469 1.86 8.78 34.51
CA SER A 469 2.37 8.88 35.85
C SER A 469 2.01 7.66 36.64
N GLN A 470 2.80 7.34 37.66
CA GLN A 470 2.50 6.27 38.59
C GLN A 470 2.81 6.70 40.03
N LYS A 471 2.08 6.15 40.98
CA LYS A 471 2.44 6.23 42.39
C LYS A 471 3.62 5.31 42.70
N ILE A 472 4.39 5.72 43.68
CA ILE A 472 5.52 4.92 44.16
C ILE A 472 4.99 3.95 45.22
N GLY A 473 5.23 2.65 44.98
CA GLY A 473 4.77 1.61 45.90
C GLY A 473 5.42 1.72 47.26
N GLY A 474 4.64 1.54 48.33
CA GLY A 474 5.06 1.64 49.71
C GLY A 474 5.12 3.06 50.27
N MET A 475 4.72 4.08 49.45
CA MET A 475 4.72 5.49 49.89
C MET A 475 3.32 6.13 49.81
N GLU A 476 2.27 5.33 49.83
CA GLU A 476 0.90 5.77 49.68
C GLU A 476 0.49 6.81 50.74
N ALA A 477 1.06 6.73 51.93
CA ALA A 477 0.80 7.65 53.03
C ALA A 477 1.34 9.08 52.81
N LEU A 478 2.26 9.27 51.84
CA LEU A 478 2.82 10.59 51.51
C LEU A 478 1.97 11.34 50.45
N TYR A 479 1.04 10.65 49.82
CA TYR A 479 0.18 11.27 48.84
C TYR A 479 -1.10 11.83 49.46
N LEU A 480 -1.57 12.93 48.94
CA LEU A 480 -2.87 13.48 49.31
C LEU A 480 -4.01 12.54 48.90
N PRO A 481 -5.09 12.44 49.71
CA PRO A 481 -6.27 11.70 49.31
C PRO A 481 -6.80 12.22 47.97
N GLY A 482 -7.10 11.33 47.05
CA GLY A 482 -7.60 11.70 45.71
C GLY A 482 -6.49 12.00 44.69
N ALA A 483 -5.22 11.84 45.02
CA ALA A 483 -4.12 11.97 44.03
C ALA A 483 -4.16 10.89 42.94
N ASP A 484 -5.02 9.87 43.09
CA ASP A 484 -5.33 8.90 42.05
C ASP A 484 -6.12 9.60 40.93
N GLY A 485 -5.58 9.65 39.72
CA GLY A 485 -6.26 10.21 38.57
C GLY A 485 -6.03 11.71 38.35
N VAL A 486 -5.04 12.33 39.02
CA VAL A 486 -4.60 13.68 38.64
C VAL A 486 -4.13 13.66 37.19
N VAL A 487 -4.87 14.33 36.32
CA VAL A 487 -4.49 14.51 34.92
C VAL A 487 -3.42 15.60 34.89
N LEU A 488 -2.18 15.20 34.57
CA LEU A 488 -1.02 16.11 34.55
C LEU A 488 -0.89 16.89 33.23
N GLU A 489 -1.78 16.64 32.29
CA GLU A 489 -1.81 17.36 31.01
C GLU A 489 -3.23 17.84 30.67
N THR A 490 -3.32 18.99 30.00
CA THR A 490 -4.59 19.46 29.47
C THR A 490 -4.92 18.67 28.19
N THR A 491 -6.21 18.53 27.86
CA THR A 491 -6.68 17.91 26.60
C THR A 491 -5.99 18.52 25.37
N THR A 492 -5.77 19.83 25.38
CA THR A 492 -5.08 20.53 24.29
C THR A 492 -3.61 20.09 24.18
N ALA A 493 -2.87 20.01 25.30
CA ALA A 493 -1.49 19.59 25.32
C ALA A 493 -1.35 18.11 24.89
N MET A 494 -2.27 17.27 25.34
CA MET A 494 -2.38 15.86 24.94
C MET A 494 -2.56 15.75 23.42
N LEU A 495 -3.53 16.43 22.85
CA LEU A 495 -3.80 16.36 21.40
C LEU A 495 -2.64 16.91 20.56
N VAL A 496 -1.96 17.97 20.99
CA VAL A 496 -0.77 18.49 20.31
C VAL A 496 0.33 17.43 20.28
N ARG A 497 0.61 16.82 21.44
CA ARG A 497 1.64 15.77 21.55
C ARG A 497 1.25 14.53 20.74
N ARG A 498 -0.02 14.11 20.83
CA ARG A 498 -0.55 12.98 20.08
C ARG A 498 -0.39 13.17 18.57
N ASN A 499 -0.76 14.32 18.05
CA ASN A 499 -0.59 14.62 16.62
C ASN A 499 0.88 14.53 16.17
N ARG A 500 1.84 15.01 16.98
CA ARG A 500 3.27 14.88 16.67
C ARG A 500 3.76 13.41 16.60
N PHE A 501 3.26 12.56 17.49
CA PHE A 501 3.57 11.12 17.43
C PHE A 501 2.98 10.48 16.16
N LEU A 502 1.76 10.82 15.79
CA LEU A 502 1.13 10.35 14.58
C LEU A 502 1.87 10.82 13.32
N ASP A 503 2.31 12.09 13.28
CA ASP A 503 3.15 12.61 12.19
C ASP A 503 4.47 11.85 12.06
N HIS A 504 5.10 11.52 13.20
CA HIS A 504 6.30 10.69 13.20
C HIS A 504 6.04 9.29 12.62
N LEU A 505 4.89 8.67 12.93
CA LEU A 505 4.53 7.36 12.38
C LEU A 505 4.24 7.43 10.88
N ILE A 506 3.52 8.45 10.42
CA ILE A 506 3.20 8.69 9.00
C ILE A 506 4.50 8.91 8.20
N ALA A 507 5.44 9.69 8.75
CA ALA A 507 6.74 9.92 8.11
C ALA A 507 7.58 8.65 7.92
N ARG A 508 7.34 7.58 8.69
CA ARG A 508 8.00 6.27 8.50
C ARG A 508 7.65 5.62 7.16
N PHE A 509 6.51 5.97 6.59
CA PHE A 509 6.06 5.51 5.29
C PHE A 509 6.37 6.51 4.17
N ALA A 510 7.26 7.50 4.42
CA ALA A 510 7.56 8.60 3.51
C ALA A 510 6.32 9.41 3.09
N GLU A 511 5.29 9.40 3.95
CA GLU A 511 4.04 10.11 3.74
C GLU A 511 3.95 11.33 4.65
N ARG A 512 3.16 12.31 4.23
CA ARG A 512 2.87 13.52 4.98
C ARG A 512 1.43 13.93 4.72
N LEU A 513 0.68 14.21 5.76
CA LEU A 513 -0.60 14.88 5.59
C LEU A 513 -0.34 16.38 5.33
N PRO A 514 -1.16 17.02 4.49
CA PRO A 514 -1.04 18.46 4.24
C PRO A 514 -1.09 19.25 5.56
N ASP A 515 -0.14 20.19 5.75
CA ASP A 515 -0.06 21.01 6.97
C ASP A 515 -1.33 21.85 7.19
N ASP A 516 -2.00 22.18 6.09
CA ASP A 516 -3.25 22.97 6.10
C ASP A 516 -4.43 22.26 6.75
N LEU A 517 -4.34 20.95 7.06
CA LEU A 517 -5.40 20.24 7.78
C LEU A 517 -5.70 20.87 9.16
N GLU A 518 -4.70 21.40 9.85
CA GLU A 518 -4.91 22.11 11.12
C GLU A 518 -5.64 23.45 10.91
N ILE A 519 -5.25 24.17 9.86
CA ILE A 519 -5.91 25.42 9.44
C ILE A 519 -7.34 25.14 8.98
N GLN A 520 -7.51 24.12 8.16
CA GLN A 520 -8.81 23.68 7.67
C GLN A 520 -9.71 23.15 8.78
N ALA A 521 -9.13 22.44 9.76
CA ALA A 521 -9.84 22.02 10.96
C ALA A 521 -10.38 23.21 11.76
N ALA A 522 -9.63 24.30 11.84
CA ALA A 522 -10.07 25.53 12.48
C ALA A 522 -11.15 26.26 11.68
N LEU A 523 -11.02 26.34 10.36
CA LEU A 523 -11.96 27.02 9.47
C LEU A 523 -13.34 26.32 9.41
N PHE A 524 -13.37 25.01 9.51
CA PHE A 524 -14.59 24.19 9.38
C PHE A 524 -15.11 23.63 10.70
N GLY A 525 -14.57 24.08 11.82
CA GLY A 525 -15.01 23.62 13.14
C GLY A 525 -14.57 22.21 13.51
N THR A 526 -13.66 21.60 12.75
CA THR A 526 -13.03 20.32 13.11
C THR A 526 -12.04 20.55 14.25
N THR A 527 -12.08 19.67 15.25
CA THR A 527 -11.19 19.76 16.41
C THR A 527 -9.84 19.07 16.13
N ARG A 528 -8.79 19.43 16.90
CA ARG A 528 -7.50 18.69 16.88
C ARG A 528 -7.67 17.18 17.10
N ALA A 529 -8.71 16.77 17.80
CA ALA A 529 -9.08 15.36 17.96
C ALA A 529 -9.53 14.72 16.64
N ALA A 530 -10.28 15.48 15.81
CA ALA A 530 -10.67 14.98 14.49
C ALA A 530 -9.44 14.79 13.56
N VAL A 531 -8.47 15.72 13.63
CA VAL A 531 -7.19 15.57 12.91
C VAL A 531 -6.43 14.34 13.37
N ALA A 532 -6.34 14.09 14.69
CA ALA A 532 -5.70 12.89 15.23
C ALA A 532 -6.40 11.60 14.74
N ARG A 533 -7.74 11.58 14.73
CA ARG A 533 -8.51 10.45 14.19
C ARG A 533 -8.26 10.23 12.68
N ALA A 534 -8.22 11.32 11.90
CA ALA A 534 -7.92 11.24 10.48
C ALA A 534 -6.51 10.64 10.23
N LYS A 535 -5.51 11.06 11.03
CA LYS A 535 -4.15 10.49 10.99
C LYS A 535 -4.14 9.01 11.38
N CYS A 536 -4.90 8.59 12.39
CA CYS A 536 -5.03 7.18 12.77
C CYS A 536 -5.67 6.35 11.64
N ALA A 537 -6.71 6.86 10.99
CA ALA A 537 -7.36 6.22 9.84
C ALA A 537 -6.39 6.10 8.65
N PHE A 538 -5.65 7.16 8.34
CA PHE A 538 -4.62 7.15 7.31
C PHE A 538 -3.54 6.08 7.58
N LEU A 539 -3.02 6.02 8.82
CA LEU A 539 -2.07 4.99 9.25
C LEU A 539 -2.64 3.58 9.14
N GLY A 540 -3.93 3.40 9.44
CA GLY A 540 -4.60 2.10 9.31
C GLY A 540 -4.68 1.61 7.86
N ASP A 541 -4.87 2.52 6.91
CA ASP A 541 -5.01 2.21 5.47
C ASP A 541 -3.71 2.40 4.67
N THR A 542 -2.59 2.73 5.35
CA THR A 542 -1.29 3.00 4.72
C THR A 542 -0.86 1.93 3.69
N PRO A 543 -0.99 0.62 3.94
CA PRO A 543 -0.61 -0.39 2.97
C PRO A 543 -1.33 -0.23 1.63
N ARG A 544 -2.62 0.07 1.66
CA ARG A 544 -3.43 0.29 0.45
C ARG A 544 -3.15 1.65 -0.17
N LEU A 545 -3.02 2.70 0.65
CA LEU A 545 -2.71 4.05 0.19
C LEU A 545 -1.35 4.13 -0.51
N GLY A 546 -0.36 3.35 -0.06
CA GLY A 546 0.94 3.22 -0.70
C GLY A 546 0.93 2.28 -1.89
N GLY A 547 0.51 1.03 -1.68
CA GLY A 547 0.58 -0.04 -2.67
C GLY A 547 -0.36 0.14 -3.86
N GLU A 548 -1.49 0.83 -3.68
CA GLU A 548 -2.50 1.04 -4.72
C GLU A 548 -2.51 2.49 -5.25
N ARG A 549 -1.43 3.26 -5.07
CA ARG A 549 -1.39 4.70 -5.41
C ARG A 549 -1.72 4.98 -6.88
N GLY A 550 -1.22 4.17 -7.80
CA GLY A 550 -1.47 4.28 -9.23
C GLY A 550 -2.72 3.53 -9.72
N LEU A 551 -3.35 2.74 -8.85
CA LEU A 551 -4.42 1.83 -9.23
C LEU A 551 -5.63 2.58 -9.80
N ALA A 552 -6.09 2.13 -10.95
CA ALA A 552 -7.31 2.61 -11.58
C ALA A 552 -8.55 1.84 -11.10
N TYR A 553 -9.72 2.34 -11.43
CA TYR A 553 -10.98 1.64 -11.29
C TYR A 553 -11.03 0.40 -12.21
N ASP A 554 -11.35 -0.77 -11.67
CA ASP A 554 -11.57 -1.96 -12.50
C ASP A 554 -12.95 -1.90 -13.14
N TYR A 555 -12.98 -1.53 -14.41
CA TYR A 555 -14.20 -1.36 -15.18
C TYR A 555 -14.84 -2.68 -15.63
N THR A 556 -14.19 -3.81 -15.42
CA THR A 556 -14.73 -5.14 -15.78
C THR A 556 -15.66 -5.69 -14.71
N LEU A 557 -15.61 -5.12 -13.49
CA LEU A 557 -16.48 -5.49 -12.40
C LEU A 557 -17.85 -4.82 -12.54
N ASP A 558 -18.91 -5.61 -12.28
CA ASP A 558 -20.28 -5.08 -12.29
C ASP A 558 -20.44 -3.97 -11.23
N PRO A 559 -20.76 -2.72 -11.63
CA PRO A 559 -20.97 -1.63 -10.68
C PRO A 559 -22.14 -1.85 -9.71
N ALA A 560 -23.05 -2.78 -10.01
CA ALA A 560 -24.15 -3.14 -9.13
C ALA A 560 -23.78 -4.28 -8.16
N SER A 561 -22.60 -4.89 -8.28
CA SER A 561 -22.12 -5.91 -7.34
C SER A 561 -21.74 -5.29 -6.01
N GLY A 562 -21.76 -6.09 -4.91
CA GLY A 562 -21.33 -5.63 -3.58
C GLY A 562 -19.90 -5.07 -3.54
N ALA A 563 -19.05 -5.46 -4.49
CA ALA A 563 -17.70 -4.93 -4.68
C ALA A 563 -17.68 -3.46 -5.15
N ALA A 564 -18.81 -2.87 -5.53
CA ALA A 564 -18.85 -1.49 -6.02
C ALA A 564 -18.31 -0.46 -5.01
N GLY A 565 -18.48 -0.70 -3.70
CA GLY A 565 -17.99 0.17 -2.64
C GLY A 565 -16.47 0.10 -2.40
N THR A 566 -15.81 -0.95 -2.89
CA THR A 566 -14.36 -1.16 -2.73
C THR A 566 -13.58 -0.89 -4.01
N ASN A 567 -14.25 -0.98 -5.16
CA ASN A 567 -13.68 -0.75 -6.47
C ASN A 567 -13.62 0.75 -6.78
N VAL A 568 -12.67 1.43 -6.15
CA VAL A 568 -12.36 2.85 -6.34
C VAL A 568 -10.88 2.99 -6.70
N SER A 569 -10.54 4.02 -7.46
CA SER A 569 -9.14 4.26 -7.80
C SER A 569 -8.30 4.59 -6.56
N GLY A 570 -7.01 4.29 -6.62
CA GLY A 570 -6.06 4.66 -5.56
C GLY A 570 -6.02 6.16 -5.32
N LEU A 571 -6.11 6.97 -6.40
CA LEU A 571 -6.22 8.41 -6.31
C LEU A 571 -7.47 8.84 -5.53
N GLU A 572 -8.63 8.29 -5.86
CA GLU A 572 -9.89 8.60 -5.17
C GLU A 572 -9.82 8.26 -3.67
N ARG A 573 -9.26 7.10 -3.33
CA ARG A 573 -9.03 6.69 -1.94
C ARG A 573 -8.11 7.65 -1.20
N ARG A 574 -6.99 8.04 -1.80
CA ARG A 574 -6.05 8.99 -1.20
C ARG A 574 -6.68 10.36 -0.99
N LEU A 575 -7.39 10.87 -1.99
CA LEU A 575 -8.10 12.15 -1.89
C LEU A 575 -9.16 12.12 -0.77
N ALA A 576 -9.90 11.02 -0.62
CA ALA A 576 -10.87 10.88 0.46
C ALA A 576 -10.23 11.00 1.85
N HIS A 577 -9.02 10.43 2.04
CA HIS A 577 -8.28 10.58 3.29
C HIS A 577 -7.69 11.98 3.49
N LEU A 578 -7.05 12.54 2.46
CA LEU A 578 -6.28 13.79 2.57
C LEU A 578 -7.18 15.03 2.67
N ILE A 579 -8.31 15.03 1.96
CA ILE A 579 -9.32 16.11 2.00
C ILE A 579 -10.33 15.84 3.13
N GLY A 580 -10.29 14.67 3.76
CA GLY A 580 -11.22 14.28 4.80
C GLY A 580 -12.66 14.20 4.30
N LEU A 581 -12.88 13.64 3.09
CA LEU A 581 -14.20 13.56 2.50
C LEU A 581 -15.15 12.67 3.31
N GLY A 582 -16.39 13.12 3.40
CA GLY A 582 -17.49 12.41 4.02
C GLY A 582 -17.57 12.57 5.55
N ALA A 583 -18.80 12.53 6.07
CA ALA A 583 -19.11 12.70 7.51
C ALA A 583 -18.77 11.47 8.37
N ILE A 584 -18.45 10.33 7.75
CA ILE A 584 -18.08 9.09 8.43
C ILE A 584 -16.65 8.68 8.14
N ALA A 585 -16.06 7.97 9.10
CA ALA A 585 -14.84 7.19 8.93
C ALA A 585 -15.12 5.75 9.30
N TYR A 586 -14.49 4.80 8.62
CA TYR A 586 -14.62 3.38 8.96
C TYR A 586 -13.26 2.77 9.25
N GLU A 587 -13.29 1.69 10.00
CA GLU A 587 -12.13 0.93 10.41
C GLU A 587 -12.43 -0.56 10.18
N ILE A 588 -11.57 -1.24 9.42
CA ILE A 588 -11.56 -2.69 9.35
C ILE A 588 -10.49 -3.18 10.30
N TYR A 589 -10.87 -3.97 11.28
CA TYR A 589 -9.94 -4.50 12.26
C TYR A 589 -10.02 -6.02 12.32
N GLN A 590 -8.91 -6.61 12.66
CA GLN A 590 -8.79 -8.06 12.82
C GLN A 590 -9.06 -8.42 14.27
N GLU A 591 -10.02 -9.31 14.50
CA GLU A 591 -10.27 -9.90 15.80
C GLU A 591 -9.65 -11.29 15.82
N HIS A 592 -8.64 -11.47 16.63
CA HIS A 592 -7.98 -12.77 16.78
C HIS A 592 -8.72 -13.60 17.84
N ASP A 593 -9.25 -14.72 17.43
CA ASP A 593 -9.65 -15.78 18.38
C ASP A 593 -8.55 -16.82 18.52
N THR A 594 -8.60 -17.62 19.60
CA THR A 594 -7.58 -18.58 20.01
C THR A 594 -7.25 -19.67 18.98
N ASP A 595 -8.03 -19.82 17.91
CA ASP A 595 -7.95 -20.92 16.94
C ASP A 595 -7.37 -20.57 15.55
N ALA A 596 -6.51 -19.53 15.44
CA ALA A 596 -5.69 -19.24 14.26
C ALA A 596 -6.42 -18.96 12.92
N ILE A 597 -7.70 -18.60 12.93
CA ILE A 597 -8.40 -18.10 11.76
C ILE A 597 -8.44 -16.58 11.83
N ASP A 598 -7.88 -15.92 10.83
CA ASP A 598 -7.95 -14.46 10.70
C ASP A 598 -9.39 -14.05 10.42
N GLU A 599 -10.02 -13.35 11.35
CA GLU A 599 -11.37 -12.87 11.24
C GLU A 599 -11.40 -11.35 11.26
N PHE A 600 -12.15 -10.77 10.35
CA PHE A 600 -12.23 -9.32 10.20
C PHE A 600 -13.61 -8.81 10.65
N ARG A 601 -13.61 -7.56 11.12
CA ARG A 601 -14.80 -6.80 11.51
C ARG A 601 -14.68 -5.35 11.08
N PHE A 602 -15.81 -4.64 11.02
CA PHE A 602 -15.79 -3.20 10.76
C PHE A 602 -16.48 -2.41 11.88
N ARG A 603 -16.04 -1.16 12.01
CA ARG A 603 -16.69 -0.09 12.78
C ARG A 603 -16.81 1.15 11.93
N VAL A 604 -17.90 1.88 12.12
CA VAL A 604 -18.15 3.18 11.50
C VAL A 604 -18.24 4.22 12.60
N ARG A 605 -17.49 5.30 12.44
CA ARG A 605 -17.48 6.43 13.37
C ARG A 605 -17.96 7.69 12.68
N ALA A 606 -18.73 8.50 13.36
CA ALA A 606 -19.00 9.87 12.93
C ALA A 606 -17.68 10.67 12.98
N ARG A 607 -17.29 11.30 11.87
CA ARG A 607 -15.99 11.98 11.75
C ARG A 607 -15.85 13.15 12.72
N HIS A 608 -16.93 13.92 12.92
CA HIS A 608 -16.92 15.09 13.80
C HIS A 608 -16.84 14.73 15.29
N SER A 609 -17.62 13.74 15.74
CA SER A 609 -17.70 13.37 17.16
C SER A 609 -16.75 12.24 17.54
N GLY A 610 -16.35 11.39 16.58
CA GLY A 610 -15.59 10.18 16.82
C GLY A 610 -16.36 9.02 17.45
N HIS A 611 -17.66 9.23 17.76
CA HIS A 611 -18.48 8.15 18.31
C HIS A 611 -18.68 7.04 17.29
N ILE A 612 -18.67 5.77 17.76
CA ILE A 612 -19.05 4.64 16.95
C ILE A 612 -20.55 4.72 16.69
N VAL A 613 -20.92 4.83 15.43
CA VAL A 613 -22.32 4.92 15.00
C VAL A 613 -22.84 3.58 14.50
N LEU A 614 -21.99 2.72 13.95
CA LEU A 614 -22.31 1.36 13.51
C LEU A 614 -21.11 0.44 13.71
N SER A 615 -21.41 -0.84 13.99
CA SER A 615 -20.42 -1.93 14.04
C SER A 615 -20.95 -3.15 13.30
N SER A 616 -20.05 -4.01 12.85
CA SER A 616 -20.44 -5.32 12.31
C SER A 616 -21.15 -6.15 13.37
N PRO A 617 -22.11 -7.04 13.00
CA PRO A 617 -22.79 -7.90 13.96
C PRO A 617 -21.81 -8.78 14.73
N LEU A 618 -22.01 -8.93 16.05
CA LEU A 618 -21.14 -9.74 16.92
C LEU A 618 -21.00 -11.20 16.46
N GLU A 619 -22.07 -11.73 15.89
CA GLU A 619 -22.13 -13.11 15.40
C GLU A 619 -21.54 -13.29 13.99
N ARG A 620 -21.11 -12.21 13.35
CA ARG A 620 -20.55 -12.22 12.00
C ARG A 620 -19.09 -11.88 12.01
N ARG A 621 -18.32 -12.78 11.47
CA ARG A 621 -16.91 -12.71 11.24
C ARG A 621 -16.66 -12.84 9.75
N TYR A 622 -15.82 -12.01 9.21
CA TYR A 622 -15.54 -11.95 7.77
C TYR A 622 -14.19 -12.59 7.49
N ALA A 623 -14.13 -13.42 6.45
CA ALA A 623 -12.92 -14.19 6.12
C ALA A 623 -11.80 -13.30 5.51
N SER A 624 -12.13 -12.10 5.04
CA SER A 624 -11.15 -11.15 4.50
C SER A 624 -11.57 -9.70 4.75
N PRO A 625 -10.63 -8.74 4.69
CA PRO A 625 -10.93 -7.31 4.77
C PRO A 625 -11.90 -6.85 3.69
N GLU A 626 -11.74 -7.37 2.46
CA GLU A 626 -12.59 -7.02 1.31
C GLU A 626 -14.04 -7.44 1.57
N TYR A 627 -14.24 -8.64 2.10
CA TYR A 627 -15.58 -9.12 2.41
C TYR A 627 -16.23 -8.34 3.57
N ALA A 628 -15.44 -7.84 4.52
CA ALA A 628 -15.91 -6.93 5.56
C ALA A 628 -16.32 -5.57 4.97
N LEU A 629 -15.56 -5.04 4.01
CA LEU A 629 -15.86 -3.80 3.31
C LEU A 629 -17.12 -3.89 2.45
N ASP A 630 -17.32 -4.99 1.74
CA ASP A 630 -18.53 -5.23 0.95
C ASP A 630 -19.79 -5.19 1.84
N ASN A 631 -19.72 -5.85 3.00
CA ASN A 631 -20.83 -5.85 3.96
C ASN A 631 -21.02 -4.47 4.61
N LEU A 632 -19.97 -3.70 4.80
CA LEU A 632 -20.05 -2.30 5.22
C LEU A 632 -20.78 -1.45 4.17
N GLY A 633 -20.45 -1.60 2.89
CA GLY A 633 -21.14 -0.91 1.79
C GLY A 633 -22.64 -1.18 1.80
N LEU A 634 -23.04 -2.44 1.90
CA LEU A 634 -24.46 -2.84 2.03
C LEU A 634 -25.12 -2.25 3.28
N ALA A 635 -24.40 -2.18 4.41
CA ALA A 635 -24.95 -1.61 5.64
C ALA A 635 -25.17 -0.09 5.51
N LEU A 636 -24.25 0.63 4.89
CA LEU A 636 -24.38 2.08 4.65
C LEU A 636 -25.50 2.39 3.66
N GLU A 637 -25.66 1.59 2.60
CA GLU A 637 -26.77 1.72 1.66
C GLU A 637 -28.12 1.51 2.35
N ALA A 638 -28.26 0.41 3.11
CA ALA A 638 -29.49 0.14 3.85
C ALA A 638 -29.83 1.23 4.89
N ALA A 639 -28.80 1.82 5.51
CA ALA A 639 -28.98 2.85 6.54
C ALA A 639 -29.42 4.22 6.00
N GLN A 640 -29.45 4.42 4.68
CA GLN A 640 -30.00 5.63 4.05
C GLN A 640 -31.53 5.69 4.15
N HIS A 641 -32.17 4.54 4.28
CA HIS A 641 -33.63 4.43 4.20
C HIS A 641 -34.23 4.07 5.56
N PRO A 642 -35.35 4.67 5.97
CA PRO A 642 -36.04 4.34 7.22
C PRO A 642 -36.41 2.86 7.33
N SER A 643 -36.62 2.17 6.20
CA SER A 643 -36.91 0.73 6.11
C SER A 643 -35.71 -0.17 6.45
N GLY A 644 -34.50 0.36 6.36
CA GLY A 644 -33.27 -0.35 6.74
C GLY A 644 -33.07 -0.49 8.25
N TYR A 645 -33.88 0.16 9.07
CA TYR A 645 -33.74 0.16 10.52
C TYR A 645 -34.70 -0.78 11.21
N ARG A 646 -34.18 -1.83 11.84
CA ARG A 646 -34.95 -2.71 12.71
C ARG A 646 -34.84 -2.24 14.16
N ARG A 647 -35.95 -1.66 14.67
CA ARG A 647 -36.08 -1.17 16.04
C ARG A 647 -36.34 -2.33 16.99
N ARG A 648 -35.63 -2.40 18.11
CA ARG A 648 -35.70 -3.49 19.09
C ARG A 648 -35.70 -2.96 20.54
N GLN A 649 -36.10 -3.82 21.45
CA GLN A 649 -35.98 -3.62 22.88
C GLN A 649 -35.43 -4.93 23.50
N ASP A 650 -34.44 -4.82 24.37
CA ASP A 650 -33.85 -5.95 25.07
C ASP A 650 -34.72 -6.45 26.24
N LYS A 651 -34.32 -7.54 26.86
CA LYS A 651 -35.02 -8.11 28.02
C LYS A 651 -34.95 -7.20 29.26
N SER A 652 -34.04 -6.26 29.33
CA SER A 652 -33.88 -5.28 30.43
C SER A 652 -34.70 -4.00 30.22
N GLY A 653 -35.46 -3.91 29.12
CA GLY A 653 -36.25 -2.74 28.77
C GLY A 653 -35.49 -1.65 28.02
N LYS A 654 -34.22 -1.83 27.67
CA LYS A 654 -33.44 -0.88 26.91
C LYS A 654 -33.72 -1.00 25.41
N PHE A 655 -33.73 0.15 24.73
CA PHE A 655 -34.02 0.26 23.32
C PHE A 655 -32.72 0.27 22.49
N TYR A 656 -32.72 -0.39 21.33
CA TYR A 656 -31.61 -0.39 20.38
C TYR A 656 -32.14 -0.58 18.95
N PHE A 657 -31.27 -0.42 17.96
CA PHE A 657 -31.59 -0.70 16.57
C PHE A 657 -30.47 -1.47 15.86
N SER A 658 -30.80 -2.09 14.77
CA SER A 658 -29.87 -2.72 13.85
C SER A 658 -30.21 -2.34 12.41
N ILE A 659 -29.20 -2.31 11.54
CA ILE A 659 -29.36 -2.11 10.12
C ILE A 659 -29.61 -3.48 9.49
N VAL A 660 -30.62 -3.56 8.62
CA VAL A 660 -31.03 -4.82 7.96
C VAL A 660 -31.19 -4.63 6.46
N ASP A 661 -30.93 -5.69 5.69
CA ASP A 661 -31.24 -5.73 4.27
C ASP A 661 -32.75 -5.99 4.01
N GLY A 662 -33.14 -5.97 2.72
CA GLY A 662 -34.52 -6.22 2.29
C GLY A 662 -35.08 -7.61 2.69
N SER A 663 -34.21 -8.57 3.03
CA SER A 663 -34.61 -9.91 3.56
C SER A 663 -34.75 -9.92 5.08
N GLY A 664 -34.35 -8.85 5.74
CA GLY A 664 -34.33 -8.73 7.19
C GLY A 664 -33.06 -9.30 7.86
N LYS A 665 -32.01 -9.61 7.10
CA LYS A 665 -30.70 -10.04 7.64
C LYS A 665 -29.97 -8.83 8.23
N VAL A 666 -29.43 -8.98 9.43
CA VAL A 666 -28.66 -7.89 10.09
C VAL A 666 -27.34 -7.67 9.38
N LEU A 667 -27.10 -6.45 8.95
CA LEU A 667 -25.86 -6.00 8.29
C LEU A 667 -24.94 -5.29 9.25
N ALA A 668 -25.50 -4.44 10.14
CA ALA A 668 -24.78 -3.72 11.17
C ALA A 668 -25.68 -3.49 12.39
N TRP A 669 -25.06 -3.14 13.49
CA TRP A 669 -25.78 -2.77 14.70
C TRP A 669 -25.11 -1.57 15.37
N GLN A 670 -25.83 -0.91 16.30
CA GLN A 670 -25.27 0.14 17.13
C GLN A 670 -24.99 -0.38 18.53
N ASP A 671 -23.81 -0.07 19.05
CA ASP A 671 -23.32 -0.55 20.35
C ASP A 671 -24.03 0.13 21.55
N GLN A 672 -24.77 1.23 21.31
CA GLN A 672 -25.46 1.97 22.36
C GLN A 672 -26.87 1.46 22.63
N PHE A 673 -27.22 1.39 23.90
CA PHE A 673 -28.55 1.10 24.36
C PHE A 673 -29.20 2.38 24.91
N PHE A 674 -30.42 2.67 24.47
CA PHE A 674 -31.17 3.86 24.83
C PHE A 674 -32.17 3.58 25.93
N ARG A 675 -32.41 4.56 26.80
CA ARG A 675 -33.38 4.45 27.90
C ARG A 675 -34.82 4.55 27.42
N THR A 676 -35.08 5.24 26.31
CA THR A 676 -36.41 5.46 25.74
C THR A 676 -36.44 5.19 24.24
N ALA A 677 -37.63 4.85 23.73
CA ALA A 677 -37.85 4.68 22.27
C ALA A 677 -37.57 6.01 21.53
N ALA A 678 -37.94 7.14 22.10
CA ALA A 678 -37.69 8.45 21.48
C ALA A 678 -36.19 8.78 21.35
N ALA A 679 -35.36 8.42 22.36
CA ALA A 679 -33.90 8.58 22.25
C ALA A 679 -33.28 7.69 21.19
N ARG A 680 -33.75 6.45 21.02
CA ARG A 680 -33.35 5.55 19.94
C ARG A 680 -33.74 6.14 18.57
N ASP A 681 -34.97 6.64 18.42
CA ASP A 681 -35.46 7.17 17.16
C ASP A 681 -34.73 8.48 16.79
N ALA A 682 -34.40 9.34 17.77
CA ALA A 682 -33.54 10.50 17.55
C ALA A 682 -32.12 10.09 17.08
N ALA A 683 -31.53 9.02 17.63
CA ALA A 683 -30.25 8.51 17.19
C ALA A 683 -30.30 7.90 15.76
N ILE A 684 -31.43 7.35 15.37
CA ILE A 684 -31.66 6.89 13.98
C ILE A 684 -31.70 8.10 13.04
N GLU A 685 -32.42 9.16 13.40
CA GLU A 685 -32.50 10.41 12.61
C GLU A 685 -31.11 11.07 12.49
N GLU A 686 -30.36 11.13 13.59
CA GLU A 686 -28.99 11.62 13.60
C GLU A 686 -28.08 10.80 12.67
N LEU A 687 -28.14 9.47 12.74
CA LEU A 687 -27.36 8.60 11.86
C LEU A 687 -27.74 8.79 10.39
N MET A 688 -29.02 8.87 10.08
CA MET A 688 -29.48 9.16 8.71
C MET A 688 -28.96 10.51 8.20
N ALA A 689 -28.94 11.55 9.06
CA ALA A 689 -28.38 12.85 8.72
C ALA A 689 -26.87 12.78 8.45
N ILE A 690 -26.12 12.08 9.30
CA ILE A 690 -24.67 11.85 9.13
C ILE A 690 -24.40 11.11 7.81
N ILE A 691 -25.18 10.09 7.47
CA ILE A 691 -25.02 9.35 6.23
C ILE A 691 -25.36 10.21 5.02
N ALA A 692 -26.42 11.00 5.09
CA ALA A 692 -26.79 11.93 4.03
C ALA A 692 -25.71 13.01 3.81
N GLU A 693 -25.12 13.55 4.89
CA GLU A 693 -23.97 14.47 4.82
C GLU A 693 -22.76 13.80 4.17
N HIS A 694 -22.46 12.56 4.56
CA HIS A 694 -21.38 11.77 3.96
C HIS A 694 -21.53 11.62 2.45
N GLN A 695 -22.73 11.39 1.98
CA GLN A 695 -23.03 11.29 0.55
C GLN A 695 -22.97 12.64 -0.16
N GLY A 696 -23.28 13.75 0.52
CA GLY A 696 -23.15 15.10 -0.01
C GLY A 696 -21.69 15.48 -0.31
N GLU A 697 -20.71 14.83 0.35
CA GLU A 697 -19.28 15.05 0.15
C GLU A 697 -18.64 13.90 -0.62
N ARG A 698 -19.06 13.70 -1.83
CA ARG A 698 -18.53 12.66 -2.73
C ARG A 698 -17.63 13.25 -3.80
N LEU A 699 -16.81 12.41 -4.41
CA LEU A 699 -16.05 12.74 -5.60
C LEU A 699 -16.16 11.60 -6.60
N CYS A 700 -15.97 11.92 -7.87
CA CYS A 700 -15.96 10.96 -8.97
C CYS A 700 -14.73 11.20 -9.83
N VAL A 701 -13.90 10.16 -10.01
CA VAL A 701 -12.74 10.18 -10.91
C VAL A 701 -13.12 9.44 -12.19
N ILE A 702 -13.04 10.11 -13.33
CA ILE A 702 -13.39 9.56 -14.64
C ILE A 702 -12.18 9.68 -15.56
N GLU A 703 -11.66 8.54 -15.99
CA GLU A 703 -10.53 8.45 -16.90
C GLU A 703 -11.01 8.62 -18.35
N ASN A 704 -10.46 9.61 -19.05
CA ASN A 704 -10.89 9.89 -20.42
C ASN A 704 -10.56 8.75 -21.39
N ILE A 705 -9.52 7.97 -21.14
CA ILE A 705 -9.16 6.82 -21.98
C ILE A 705 -10.27 5.76 -22.05
N LEU A 706 -11.09 5.64 -20.99
CA LEU A 706 -12.25 4.74 -20.96
C LEU A 706 -13.43 5.25 -21.80
N LEU A 707 -13.42 6.53 -22.16
CA LEU A 707 -14.45 7.18 -23.00
C LEU A 707 -14.09 7.18 -24.49
N ARG A 708 -12.99 6.53 -24.88
CA ARG A 708 -12.63 6.40 -26.29
C ARG A 708 -13.69 5.64 -27.08
N PRO A 709 -13.87 5.91 -28.38
CA PRO A 709 -14.79 5.17 -29.23
C PRO A 709 -14.54 3.66 -29.18
N ARG A 710 -15.59 2.88 -28.95
CA ARG A 710 -15.56 1.41 -28.85
C ARG A 710 -16.58 0.80 -29.82
N ALA A 711 -16.58 -0.52 -29.94
CA ALA A 711 -17.56 -1.24 -30.76
C ALA A 711 -18.99 -0.81 -30.40
N GLY A 712 -19.80 -0.40 -31.40
CA GLY A 712 -21.15 0.11 -31.21
C GLY A 712 -21.25 1.60 -30.86
N ALA A 713 -20.12 2.31 -30.66
CA ALA A 713 -20.06 3.75 -30.41
C ALA A 713 -18.85 4.40 -31.13
N LYS A 714 -18.48 3.89 -32.31
CA LYS A 714 -17.25 4.33 -33.00
C LYS A 714 -17.25 5.81 -33.41
N ASP A 715 -18.41 6.38 -33.66
CA ASP A 715 -18.56 7.77 -34.12
C ASP A 715 -18.82 8.75 -32.99
N THR A 716 -18.74 8.30 -31.72
CA THR A 716 -18.98 9.13 -30.54
C THR A 716 -17.66 9.54 -29.93
N PHE A 717 -17.31 10.81 -30.07
CA PHE A 717 -16.05 11.38 -29.59
C PHE A 717 -16.25 12.39 -28.46
N LEU A 718 -15.24 12.53 -27.60
CA LEU A 718 -15.12 13.70 -26.75
C LEU A 718 -14.78 14.93 -27.60
N PRO A 719 -15.32 16.11 -27.26
CA PRO A 719 -15.03 17.35 -28.00
C PRO A 719 -13.55 17.75 -27.78
N ILE A 720 -12.98 18.39 -28.81
CA ILE A 720 -11.66 19.00 -28.79
C ILE A 720 -11.78 20.52 -28.87
N CYS A 721 -10.68 21.23 -28.60
CA CYS A 721 -10.67 22.68 -28.70
C CYS A 721 -10.58 23.13 -30.13
N ALA A 722 -11.51 24.01 -30.55
CA ALA A 722 -11.48 24.68 -31.86
C ALA A 722 -10.48 25.86 -31.90
N GLU A 723 -10.10 26.44 -30.77
CA GLU A 723 -9.25 27.62 -30.73
C GLU A 723 -7.88 27.34 -30.11
N PRO A 724 -6.74 27.73 -30.76
CA PRO A 724 -5.44 27.66 -30.13
C PRO A 724 -5.35 28.68 -29.00
N GLY A 725 -5.07 28.20 -27.80
CA GLY A 725 -4.84 29.06 -26.64
C GLY A 725 -6.00 29.23 -25.67
N CYS A 726 -7.00 28.38 -25.71
CA CYS A 726 -8.12 28.37 -24.76
C CYS A 726 -7.73 27.87 -23.34
N GLY A 727 -6.64 28.33 -22.78
CA GLY A 727 -6.26 28.23 -21.37
C GLY A 727 -6.06 26.82 -20.78
N GLU A 728 -5.73 26.76 -19.50
CA GLU A 728 -5.61 25.53 -18.73
C GLU A 728 -6.93 24.74 -18.75
N GLY A 729 -6.89 23.48 -19.15
CA GLY A 729 -8.06 22.59 -19.24
C GLY A 729 -8.63 22.41 -20.64
N CYS A 730 -8.07 23.06 -21.67
CA CYS A 730 -8.37 22.72 -23.05
C CYS A 730 -7.74 21.37 -23.40
N PRO A 731 -8.50 20.39 -23.93
CA PRO A 731 -7.96 19.08 -24.27
C PRO A 731 -6.94 19.06 -25.40
N GLY A 732 -6.73 20.19 -26.11
CA GLY A 732 -5.92 20.19 -27.34
C GLY A 732 -6.55 19.27 -28.38
N ASP A 733 -5.70 18.62 -29.18
CA ASP A 733 -6.16 17.70 -30.24
C ASP A 733 -6.47 16.28 -29.69
N ASP A 734 -5.87 15.88 -28.55
CA ASP A 734 -6.11 14.59 -27.89
C ASP A 734 -6.84 14.76 -26.56
N PRO A 735 -8.15 14.44 -26.49
CA PRO A 735 -8.92 14.54 -25.28
C PRO A 735 -8.84 13.28 -24.39
N TYR A 736 -8.17 12.20 -24.82
CA TYR A 736 -8.20 10.89 -24.17
C TYR A 736 -6.93 10.54 -23.39
N SER A 737 -5.76 10.72 -24.01
CA SER A 737 -4.50 10.23 -23.46
C SER A 737 -4.09 11.01 -22.21
N TYR A 738 -3.83 10.29 -21.12
CA TYR A 738 -3.31 10.84 -19.86
C TYR A 738 -4.17 11.95 -19.24
N ARG A 739 -5.49 11.90 -19.42
CA ARG A 739 -6.45 12.88 -18.94
C ARG A 739 -7.51 12.23 -18.07
N LEU A 740 -7.91 12.95 -17.04
CA LEU A 740 -9.00 12.53 -16.15
C LEU A 740 -9.83 13.73 -15.69
N HIS A 741 -11.09 13.48 -15.37
CA HIS A 741 -11.98 14.41 -14.71
C HIS A 741 -12.09 14.04 -13.23
N VAL A 742 -11.97 15.06 -12.37
CA VAL A 742 -12.27 14.94 -10.94
C VAL A 742 -13.48 15.84 -10.67
N VAL A 743 -14.64 15.21 -10.46
CA VAL A 743 -15.90 15.91 -10.31
C VAL A 743 -16.33 15.90 -8.86
N LEU A 744 -16.64 17.08 -8.31
CA LEU A 744 -17.08 17.28 -6.92
C LEU A 744 -18.37 18.11 -6.90
N PRO A 745 -19.32 17.82 -5.97
CA PRO A 745 -20.52 18.62 -5.79
C PRO A 745 -20.19 19.96 -5.11
N ALA A 746 -20.59 21.06 -5.73
CA ALA A 746 -20.34 22.41 -5.21
C ALA A 746 -21.23 22.79 -4.02
N VAL A 747 -22.26 21.98 -3.74
CA VAL A 747 -23.35 22.35 -2.82
C VAL A 747 -23.11 21.94 -1.37
N ALA A 748 -22.22 20.99 -1.11
CA ALA A 748 -21.89 20.57 0.25
C ALA A 748 -21.38 21.77 1.08
N PRO A 749 -21.70 21.86 2.38
CA PRO A 749 -21.40 23.03 3.20
C PRO A 749 -19.93 23.45 3.15
N ARG A 750 -18.99 22.49 3.27
CA ARG A 750 -17.54 22.76 3.18
C ARG A 750 -17.12 23.17 1.76
N PHE A 751 -17.77 22.61 0.75
CA PHE A 751 -17.42 22.85 -0.66
C PHE A 751 -17.91 24.22 -1.17
N ARG A 752 -18.71 24.94 -0.39
CA ARG A 752 -19.05 26.36 -0.64
C ARG A 752 -17.92 27.31 -0.25
N ASN A 753 -16.99 26.88 0.61
CA ASN A 753 -15.84 27.68 1.01
C ASN A 753 -14.75 27.63 -0.07
N MET A 754 -14.38 28.80 -0.61
CA MET A 754 -13.39 28.91 -1.69
C MET A 754 -11.96 28.59 -1.24
N GLU A 755 -11.61 28.80 0.02
CA GLU A 755 -10.31 28.41 0.57
C GLU A 755 -10.19 26.88 0.65
N PHE A 756 -11.28 26.23 1.07
CA PHE A 756 -11.31 24.76 1.03
C PHE A 756 -11.20 24.22 -0.40
N ARG A 757 -11.85 24.84 -1.39
CA ARG A 757 -11.71 24.41 -2.80
C ARG A 757 -10.28 24.58 -3.30
N ARG A 758 -9.62 25.70 -2.98
CA ARG A 758 -8.19 25.88 -3.33
C ARG A 758 -7.32 24.78 -2.72
N PHE A 759 -7.52 24.52 -1.44
CA PHE A 759 -6.83 23.44 -0.75
C PHE A 759 -7.11 22.08 -1.41
N ALA A 760 -8.38 21.73 -1.64
CA ALA A 760 -8.74 20.47 -2.30
C ALA A 760 -8.15 20.34 -3.71
N GLU A 761 -8.17 21.40 -4.52
CA GLU A 761 -7.56 21.43 -5.85
C GLU A 761 -6.04 21.27 -5.80
N GLU A 762 -5.39 21.88 -4.79
CA GLU A 762 -3.96 21.71 -4.58
C GLU A 762 -3.62 20.27 -4.22
N VAL A 763 -4.34 19.65 -3.29
CA VAL A 763 -4.19 18.24 -2.94
C VAL A 763 -4.45 17.34 -4.16
N ILE A 764 -5.50 17.59 -4.93
CA ILE A 764 -5.79 16.83 -6.16
C ILE A 764 -4.61 16.90 -7.13
N ARG A 765 -4.04 18.09 -7.36
CA ARG A 765 -2.90 18.27 -8.26
C ARG A 765 -1.62 17.61 -7.73
N GLN A 766 -1.37 17.69 -6.43
CA GLN A 766 -0.19 17.07 -5.78
C GLN A 766 -0.25 15.55 -5.80
N GLU A 767 -1.43 14.97 -5.60
CA GLU A 767 -1.61 13.53 -5.55
C GLU A 767 -1.82 12.87 -6.92
N THR A 768 -2.22 13.64 -7.92
CA THR A 768 -2.32 13.12 -9.29
C THR A 768 -0.92 12.82 -9.85
N PRO A 769 -0.68 11.63 -10.42
CA PRO A 769 0.58 11.29 -11.06
C PRO A 769 1.03 12.37 -12.06
N ALA A 770 2.32 12.73 -12.05
CA ALA A 770 2.86 13.90 -12.77
C ALA A 770 2.63 13.88 -14.29
N HIS A 771 2.42 12.71 -14.88
CA HIS A 771 2.13 12.56 -16.31
C HIS A 771 0.65 12.70 -16.65
N LEU A 772 -0.23 12.79 -15.65
CA LEU A 772 -1.68 12.92 -15.84
C LEU A 772 -2.13 14.38 -15.69
N LEU A 773 -3.12 14.75 -16.48
CA LEU A 773 -3.72 16.07 -16.44
C LEU A 773 -5.14 16.00 -15.87
N PRO A 774 -5.36 16.36 -14.58
CA PRO A 774 -6.69 16.38 -13.99
C PRO A 774 -7.45 17.64 -14.39
N LYS A 775 -8.70 17.48 -14.81
CA LYS A 775 -9.68 18.55 -14.91
C LYS A 775 -10.60 18.51 -13.71
N VAL A 776 -10.46 19.46 -12.80
CA VAL A 776 -11.30 19.54 -11.60
C VAL A 776 -12.57 20.32 -11.90
N CYS A 777 -13.73 19.73 -11.61
CA CYS A 777 -15.05 20.33 -11.86
C CYS A 777 -15.86 20.37 -10.55
N TRP A 778 -16.28 21.58 -10.16
CA TRP A 778 -17.19 21.80 -9.03
C TRP A 778 -18.59 22.04 -9.58
N VAL A 779 -19.43 21.03 -9.59
CA VAL A 779 -20.73 21.05 -10.27
C VAL A 779 -21.91 21.19 -9.31
N GLY A 780 -23.06 21.60 -9.84
CA GLY A 780 -24.33 21.59 -9.10
C GLY A 780 -24.77 20.15 -8.77
N ASP A 781 -25.73 19.99 -7.88
CA ASP A 781 -26.19 18.67 -7.44
C ASP A 781 -26.91 17.90 -8.58
N GLU A 782 -27.65 18.61 -9.39
CA GLU A 782 -28.34 18.05 -10.57
C GLU A 782 -27.32 17.55 -11.61
N GLU A 783 -26.30 18.35 -11.92
CA GLU A 783 -25.21 17.96 -12.82
C GLU A 783 -24.40 16.80 -12.25
N MET A 784 -24.11 16.81 -10.95
CA MET A 784 -23.41 15.69 -10.29
C MET A 784 -24.20 14.40 -10.45
N THR A 785 -25.49 14.41 -10.16
CA THR A 785 -26.38 13.25 -10.30
C THR A 785 -26.46 12.79 -11.75
N ARG A 786 -26.53 13.72 -12.72
CA ARG A 786 -26.53 13.42 -14.15
C ARG A 786 -25.22 12.73 -14.58
N ILE A 787 -24.08 13.25 -14.15
CA ILE A 787 -22.75 12.68 -14.45
C ILE A 787 -22.63 11.30 -13.82
N GLU A 788 -22.98 11.13 -12.54
CA GLU A 788 -22.90 9.83 -11.85
C GLU A 788 -23.81 8.78 -12.52
N THR A 789 -25.03 9.16 -12.89
CA THR A 789 -25.98 8.26 -13.59
C THR A 789 -25.44 7.85 -14.96
N ALA A 790 -24.94 8.80 -15.74
CA ALA A 790 -24.38 8.52 -17.05
C ALA A 790 -23.10 7.66 -16.95
N TRP A 791 -22.24 7.95 -15.96
CA TRP A 791 -21.03 7.17 -15.68
C TRP A 791 -21.37 5.75 -15.23
N ALA A 792 -22.33 5.56 -14.34
CA ALA A 792 -22.79 4.23 -13.92
C ALA A 792 -23.34 3.43 -15.10
N ALA A 793 -24.13 4.07 -15.98
CA ALA A 793 -24.67 3.44 -17.17
C ALA A 793 -23.58 3.04 -18.19
N TRP A 794 -22.51 3.84 -18.29
CA TRP A 794 -21.36 3.52 -19.14
C TRP A 794 -20.49 2.42 -18.52
N ARG A 795 -20.23 2.45 -17.23
CA ARG A 795 -19.52 1.37 -16.51
C ARG A 795 -20.22 0.01 -16.65
N ALA A 796 -21.53 -0.04 -16.51
CA ALA A 796 -22.30 -1.28 -16.70
C ALA A 796 -22.15 -1.86 -18.11
N LEU A 797 -21.93 -1.00 -19.11
CA LEU A 797 -21.64 -1.42 -20.47
C LEU A 797 -20.20 -1.94 -20.61
N LEU A 798 -19.23 -1.27 -20.00
CA LEU A 798 -17.84 -1.70 -20.00
C LEU A 798 -17.67 -3.06 -19.30
N ALA A 799 -18.39 -3.28 -18.20
CA ALA A 799 -18.46 -4.54 -17.47
C ALA A 799 -19.24 -5.66 -18.18
N GLY A 800 -19.86 -5.35 -19.32
CA GLY A 800 -20.66 -6.33 -20.09
C GLY A 800 -22.02 -6.69 -19.44
N THR A 801 -22.43 -6.02 -18.37
CA THR A 801 -23.72 -6.24 -17.70
C THR A 801 -24.88 -5.50 -18.36
N ALA A 802 -24.58 -4.56 -19.26
CA ALA A 802 -25.54 -3.87 -20.12
C ALA A 802 -25.03 -3.87 -21.56
N THR A 803 -25.92 -4.14 -22.52
CA THR A 803 -25.56 -4.24 -23.95
C THR A 803 -26.29 -3.22 -24.82
N ALA A 804 -27.32 -2.54 -24.28
CA ALA A 804 -28.17 -1.66 -25.08
C ALA A 804 -27.56 -0.25 -25.26
N ASN A 805 -27.65 0.24 -26.51
CA ASN A 805 -27.34 1.62 -26.91
C ASN A 805 -25.96 2.17 -26.44
N PRO A 806 -24.82 1.58 -26.84
CA PRO A 806 -23.50 2.05 -26.44
C PRO A 806 -23.24 3.51 -26.86
N ALA A 807 -23.60 3.88 -28.08
CA ALA A 807 -23.39 5.24 -28.60
C ALA A 807 -24.17 6.28 -27.79
N GLY A 808 -25.45 6.00 -27.47
CA GLY A 808 -26.25 6.94 -26.68
C GLY A 808 -25.77 7.09 -25.24
N LYS A 809 -25.24 6.01 -24.60
CA LYS A 809 -24.68 6.08 -23.26
C LYS A 809 -23.36 6.88 -23.23
N LEU A 810 -22.49 6.65 -24.21
CA LEU A 810 -21.24 7.40 -24.31
C LEU A 810 -21.51 8.88 -24.63
N ALA A 811 -22.44 9.17 -25.55
CA ALA A 811 -22.84 10.53 -25.88
C ALA A 811 -23.41 11.27 -24.66
N ALA A 812 -24.31 10.62 -23.90
CA ALA A 812 -24.88 11.22 -22.68
C ALA A 812 -23.80 11.55 -21.63
N LEU A 813 -22.82 10.68 -21.45
CA LEU A 813 -21.70 10.94 -20.53
C LEU A 813 -20.77 12.04 -21.06
N ALA A 814 -20.42 12.01 -22.36
CA ALA A 814 -19.60 13.03 -22.99
C ALA A 814 -20.25 14.43 -22.90
N GLU A 815 -21.56 14.51 -23.17
CA GLU A 815 -22.35 15.74 -23.04
C GLU A 815 -22.37 16.23 -21.59
N ALA A 816 -22.66 15.35 -20.61
CA ALA A 816 -22.68 15.71 -19.21
C ALA A 816 -21.33 16.25 -18.72
N LEU A 817 -20.20 15.67 -19.14
CA LEU A 817 -18.85 16.14 -18.80
C LEU A 817 -18.46 17.43 -19.52
N PHE A 818 -18.96 17.63 -20.76
CA PHE A 818 -18.72 18.85 -21.52
C PHE A 818 -19.52 20.04 -20.98
N GLU A 819 -20.77 19.80 -20.59
CA GLU A 819 -21.65 20.82 -19.99
C GLU A 819 -21.29 21.12 -18.53
N ALA A 820 -20.50 20.26 -17.87
CA ALA A 820 -20.04 20.45 -16.52
C ALA A 820 -19.29 21.78 -16.35
N LYS A 821 -19.91 22.73 -15.68
CA LYS A 821 -19.36 24.07 -15.39
C LYS A 821 -19.12 24.22 -13.90
N ASN A 822 -18.01 24.88 -13.56
CA ASN A 822 -17.74 25.22 -12.18
C ASN A 822 -18.81 26.18 -11.63
N VAL A 823 -19.49 25.74 -10.60
CA VAL A 823 -20.48 26.56 -9.86
C VAL A 823 -19.76 27.27 -8.71
N TYR A 824 -19.85 28.58 -8.67
CA TYR A 824 -19.29 29.40 -7.61
C TYR A 824 -20.40 29.84 -6.65
N PRO A 825 -20.14 29.96 -5.34
CA PRO A 825 -21.09 30.53 -4.40
C PRO A 825 -21.43 31.99 -4.78
N GLU A 826 -22.60 32.48 -4.39
CA GLU A 826 -22.96 33.88 -4.62
C GLU A 826 -21.88 34.80 -4.04
N PRO A 827 -21.44 35.83 -4.79
CA PRO A 827 -20.41 36.73 -4.30
C PRO A 827 -20.91 37.53 -3.10
N THR A 828 -20.24 37.37 -1.98
CA THR A 828 -20.38 38.28 -0.83
C THR A 828 -19.31 39.36 -0.94
N LEU A 829 -19.50 40.51 -0.27
CA LEU A 829 -18.51 41.61 -0.22
C LEU A 829 -17.10 41.13 0.21
N ALA A 830 -17.05 40.07 1.02
CA ALA A 830 -15.78 39.39 1.41
C ALA A 830 -15.18 38.51 0.32
N ALA A 831 -15.92 38.21 -0.73
CA ALA A 831 -15.51 37.26 -1.79
C ALA A 831 -15.15 37.94 -3.12
N CYS A 832 -14.93 39.25 -3.13
CA CYS A 832 -14.60 40.01 -4.33
C CYS A 832 -13.32 39.47 -5.03
N GLU A 833 -12.36 38.94 -4.30
CA GLU A 833 -11.16 38.28 -4.87
C GLU A 833 -11.48 36.97 -5.61
N ALA A 834 -12.56 36.28 -5.26
CA ALA A 834 -12.97 35.06 -5.95
C ALA A 834 -13.61 35.31 -7.33
N ALA A 835 -14.06 36.55 -7.59
CA ALA A 835 -14.62 36.96 -8.87
C ALA A 835 -13.60 36.93 -10.04
N GLU A 836 -12.31 36.97 -9.74
CA GLU A 836 -11.23 36.88 -10.76
C GLU A 836 -11.20 35.53 -11.50
N LYS A 837 -11.87 34.49 -10.97
CA LYS A 837 -11.88 33.15 -11.54
C LYS A 837 -13.14 32.82 -12.36
N PHE A 838 -14.02 33.78 -12.56
CA PHE A 838 -15.21 33.59 -13.40
C PHE A 838 -14.80 33.57 -14.88
N ILE A 839 -14.91 32.42 -15.52
CA ILE A 839 -14.60 32.26 -16.95
C ILE A 839 -15.91 32.20 -17.72
N LEU A 840 -16.12 33.18 -18.57
CA LEU A 840 -17.31 33.28 -19.40
C LEU A 840 -17.47 31.98 -20.27
N GLY A 841 -18.65 31.38 -20.22
CA GLY A 841 -18.92 30.13 -20.94
C GLY A 841 -18.43 28.84 -20.25
N ARG A 842 -17.60 28.93 -19.18
CA ARG A 842 -17.10 27.80 -18.40
C ARG A 842 -17.50 27.80 -16.93
N SER A 843 -17.98 28.93 -16.44
CA SER A 843 -18.46 29.08 -15.07
C SER A 843 -19.95 29.44 -15.06
N ALA A 844 -20.70 28.85 -14.14
CA ALA A 844 -22.09 29.22 -13.88
C ALA A 844 -22.17 29.85 -12.48
N LEU A 845 -22.97 30.92 -12.35
CA LEU A 845 -23.39 31.40 -11.05
C LEU A 845 -24.45 30.44 -10.50
N GLY A 846 -24.12 29.74 -9.44
CA GLY A 846 -25.05 28.80 -8.81
C GLY A 846 -26.18 29.55 -8.15
N SER A 847 -27.41 29.22 -8.48
CA SER A 847 -28.52 29.46 -7.60
C SER A 847 -28.42 28.45 -6.45
N THR A 848 -27.98 28.90 -5.27
CA THR A 848 -28.21 28.13 -4.06
C THR A 848 -29.70 28.09 -3.79
N PRO A 849 -30.35 26.95 -3.55
CA PRO A 849 -31.68 26.94 -3.01
C PRO A 849 -31.66 27.75 -1.70
N PRO A 850 -32.71 28.55 -1.41
CA PRO A 850 -32.79 29.28 -0.19
C PRO A 850 -32.64 28.33 0.99
N PRO A 851 -31.97 28.72 2.09
CA PRO A 851 -31.91 27.86 3.27
C PRO A 851 -33.36 27.63 3.74
N GLY A 852 -33.78 26.33 3.71
CA GLY A 852 -35.05 25.88 4.23
C GLY A 852 -35.08 25.93 5.77
#